data_af226b32e416c47358fc80402a1da975
#
_entry.id   af226b32e416c47358fc80402a1da975
#
_cell.length_a   1.000
_cell.length_b   1.000
_cell.length_c   1.000
_cell.angle_alpha   90.00
_cell.angle_beta   90.00
_cell.angle_gamma   90.00
#
_symmetry.space_group_name_H-M   'P 1'
#
loop_
_entity.id
_entity.type
_entity.pdbx_description
1 polymer ?
#
loop_
_entity_poly.entity_id
_entity_poly.type
_entity_poly.pdbx_seq_one_letter_code
_entity_poly.pdbx_strand_id
1 'polypeptide(L)'
;MKKLMIGLAMLALGGCILWDNGAAAPGTKYVDEFDLSGSTCGRGKRVLACKSVDGHDIRLAGKTYARGFGACPESAVGFTANGKVTAFDALVGIDDDAKTANDHRSYGAPTAQFKVWADGKIVWQSGELKLGQKPVPVHVDLAGAKEIVLETTGGGAWTAFDKANAGWADARFSFDKGATLEAIDDADLTAQLGILTPEVKAEPRINGADIWGVRPGHPVIFRIATTGERPMTFTAKGLPAGVTLDAEKGILGGVAPKEKGNYDIAVTATNAKGKATRVIRLAVGDTIALTPPMGWNSWNTLCYRLTADKALAAAKAMHESGLADHGWAYINLDDWWEMNNSGCERVEMRKKDFGGREDVIGPARDANGKINSNRSFPDMKKLTDGIHAYGLKAGLYSGPGPLTCGKCEASYGHEMQDAESWADWGFDYVKYDWCSYTQIFEKETGLKFREIRREPVRHPGFEKPYKLMGDCLKKQKRDIVYSFCQYGMGKVQEWGEAAGGQCWRSWDDLKDTWPWMELALDGRIGGENFHKYNHPGWWADPDMMIVGQQFSFGHDHQTFLTPNEQYTHVSLWCMVGSPLLIGCDLTTMDAFTKSILMNDEVIAVSQDRLGKTARRIRHVDAESVWVRDLADKRLAVALVNRYPFAREIKVTFDELGLGGGEYYVRDLWRQACEGKHSGFYVATVPPHATKLIAVKSVACPKCE
;
A
#
# COMPACT_ATOMS: atom_id res chain seq x y z
N MET A 1 36.66 -17.64 54.66
CA MET A 1 37.35 -17.28 53.41
C MET A 1 36.57 -17.81 52.23
N LYS A 2 35.70 -16.97 51.66
CA LYS A 2 35.08 -17.21 50.37
C LYS A 2 35.09 -15.84 49.65
N LYS A 3 35.85 -15.74 48.56
CA LYS A 3 35.93 -14.55 47.73
C LYS A 3 34.69 -14.46 46.88
N LEU A 4 34.00 -13.34 47.01
CA LEU A 4 32.88 -12.94 46.14
C LEU A 4 33.50 -12.33 44.88
N MET A 5 33.31 -12.93 43.72
CA MET A 5 33.61 -12.32 42.42
C MET A 5 32.36 -11.55 41.97
N ILE A 6 32.48 -10.22 41.95
CA ILE A 6 31.49 -9.34 41.30
C ILE A 6 31.92 -9.21 39.86
N GLY A 7 31.10 -9.77 38.96
CA GLY A 7 31.26 -9.56 37.53
C GLY A 7 30.73 -8.20 37.14
N LEU A 8 31.62 -7.30 36.69
CA LEU A 8 31.24 -6.08 36.00
C LEU A 8 30.77 -6.43 34.60
N ALA A 9 29.49 -6.21 34.34
CA ALA A 9 28.97 -6.13 32.99
C ALA A 9 29.36 -4.79 32.41
N MET A 10 30.31 -4.77 31.48
CA MET A 10 30.59 -3.58 30.67
C MET A 10 29.45 -3.42 29.68
N LEU A 11 28.61 -2.41 29.88
CA LEU A 11 27.83 -1.82 28.80
C LEU A 11 28.81 -1.21 27.79
N ALA A 12 28.85 -1.76 26.59
CA ALA A 12 29.55 -1.15 25.46
C ALA A 12 28.71 0.05 24.99
N LEU A 13 28.97 1.22 25.58
CA LEU A 13 28.63 2.49 24.97
C LEU A 13 29.55 2.61 23.74
N GLY A 14 28.96 2.60 22.54
CA GLY A 14 29.66 2.76 21.26
C GLY A 14 30.15 4.19 21.05
N GLY A 15 31.06 4.63 21.87
CA GLY A 15 31.84 5.85 21.64
C GLY A 15 33.03 5.52 20.74
N CYS A 16 33.29 6.31 19.72
CA CYS A 16 34.54 6.26 18.97
C CYS A 16 35.72 6.32 19.95
N ILE A 17 36.54 5.26 20.02
CA ILE A 17 37.82 5.30 20.76
C ILE A 17 38.69 6.29 20.00
N LEU A 18 39.00 7.40 20.67
CA LEU A 18 39.89 8.44 20.17
C LEU A 18 41.28 7.88 19.87
N TRP A 19 41.53 7.52 18.63
CA TRP A 19 42.90 7.45 18.10
C TRP A 19 43.20 8.82 17.52
N ASP A 20 44.07 9.53 18.22
CA ASP A 20 44.55 10.86 17.91
C ASP A 20 45.21 10.90 16.53
N ASN A 21 44.51 11.38 15.52
CA ASN A 21 45.05 11.93 14.28
C ASN A 21 43.98 12.84 13.62
N GLY A 22 43.83 14.03 14.15
CA GLY A 22 43.03 15.09 13.58
C GLY A 22 42.05 15.70 14.57
N ALA A 23 42.60 16.43 15.57
CA ALA A 23 41.77 17.35 16.35
C ALA A 23 41.03 18.27 15.37
N ALA A 24 39.70 18.39 15.52
CA ALA A 24 38.91 19.34 14.75
C ALA A 24 39.53 20.72 14.87
N ALA A 25 39.68 21.44 13.77
CA ALA A 25 40.12 22.82 13.80
C ALA A 25 39.21 23.62 14.75
N PRO A 26 39.75 24.65 15.48
CA PRO A 26 38.92 25.47 16.33
C PRO A 26 37.69 25.98 15.56
N GLY A 27 36.47 25.67 16.03
CA GLY A 27 35.22 26.02 15.35
C GLY A 27 34.67 24.95 14.44
N THR A 28 35.11 23.68 14.50
CA THR A 28 34.49 22.53 13.81
C THR A 28 34.12 21.44 14.79
N LYS A 29 33.08 20.63 14.42
CA LYS A 29 32.66 19.43 15.16
C LYS A 29 32.18 18.37 14.17
N TYR A 30 32.60 17.11 14.34
CA TYR A 30 32.16 16.02 13.51
C TYR A 30 30.77 15.56 13.92
N VAL A 31 29.98 15.03 12.94
CA VAL A 31 28.64 14.49 13.19
C VAL A 31 28.70 13.31 14.16
N ASP A 32 29.72 12.48 14.09
CA ASP A 32 29.93 11.32 14.97
C ASP A 32 30.26 11.69 16.45
N GLU A 33 30.39 12.96 16.78
CA GLU A 33 30.54 13.49 18.15
C GLU A 33 29.18 13.84 18.79
N PHE A 34 28.09 13.70 18.06
CA PHE A 34 26.73 13.86 18.56
C PHE A 34 26.10 12.51 18.90
N ASP A 35 25.11 12.52 19.77
CA ASP A 35 24.24 11.34 19.95
C ASP A 35 23.32 11.18 18.73
N LEU A 36 23.55 10.14 17.95
CA LEU A 36 22.76 9.83 16.75
C LEU A 36 21.66 8.80 17.02
N SER A 37 21.43 8.42 18.28
CA SER A 37 20.43 7.39 18.65
C SER A 37 19.00 7.78 18.26
N GLY A 38 18.71 9.09 18.23
CA GLY A 38 17.44 9.65 17.77
C GLY A 38 17.26 9.74 16.25
N SER A 39 18.24 9.27 15.46
CA SER A 39 18.17 9.35 14.00
C SER A 39 17.36 8.19 13.40
N THR A 40 16.61 8.46 12.33
CA THR A 40 15.91 7.41 11.58
C THR A 40 16.88 6.62 10.70
N CYS A 41 16.61 5.34 10.50
CA CYS A 41 17.32 4.53 9.52
C CYS A 41 16.38 3.45 8.99
N GLY A 42 16.26 3.35 7.67
CA GLY A 42 15.41 2.36 7.03
C GLY A 42 15.82 0.92 7.34
N ARG A 43 15.02 -0.03 6.91
CA ARG A 43 15.28 -1.49 7.05
C ARG A 43 15.43 -1.97 8.49
N GLY A 44 14.89 -1.25 9.49
CA GLY A 44 15.07 -1.59 10.92
C GLY A 44 16.53 -1.50 11.40
N LYS A 45 17.39 -0.82 10.66
CA LYS A 45 18.78 -0.54 11.03
C LYS A 45 18.86 0.70 11.92
N ARG A 46 20.09 1.03 12.34
CA ARG A 46 20.41 2.28 13.06
C ARG A 46 21.51 3.02 12.33
N VAL A 47 21.50 4.33 12.41
CA VAL A 47 22.65 5.17 12.05
C VAL A 47 23.79 4.85 13.02
N LEU A 48 24.98 4.58 12.50
CA LEU A 48 26.14 4.22 13.31
C LEU A 48 27.27 5.25 13.14
N ALA A 49 27.64 5.88 14.24
CA ALA A 49 28.80 6.78 14.30
C ALA A 49 30.10 6.00 14.02
N CYS A 50 30.97 6.55 13.18
CA CYS A 50 32.30 6.01 12.80
C CYS A 50 32.27 4.60 12.14
N LYS A 51 31.11 4.08 11.80
CA LYS A 51 30.92 2.76 11.20
C LYS A 51 29.94 2.78 10.07
N SER A 52 30.05 1.80 9.15
CA SER A 52 28.99 1.52 8.20
C SER A 52 27.75 1.04 8.95
N VAL A 53 26.60 1.06 8.29
CA VAL A 53 25.32 0.60 8.88
C VAL A 53 25.33 -0.89 9.29
N ASP A 54 26.26 -1.68 8.80
CA ASP A 54 26.46 -3.10 9.16
C ASP A 54 27.58 -3.29 10.21
N GLY A 55 28.15 -2.18 10.75
CA GLY A 55 29.13 -2.19 11.84
C GLY A 55 30.59 -2.32 11.41
N HIS A 56 30.89 -2.31 10.12
CA HIS A 56 32.24 -2.26 9.57
C HIS A 56 32.79 -0.83 9.57
N ASP A 57 34.06 -0.65 9.20
CA ASP A 57 34.58 0.70 8.96
C ASP A 57 33.93 1.31 7.72
N ILE A 58 33.67 2.62 7.73
CA ILE A 58 33.11 3.33 6.57
C ILE A 58 34.13 3.23 5.44
N ARG A 59 33.69 2.67 4.30
CA ARG A 59 34.55 2.42 3.16
C ARG A 59 33.87 2.80 1.85
N LEU A 60 34.39 3.83 1.19
CA LEU A 60 33.83 4.35 -0.05
C LEU A 60 34.81 4.23 -1.19
N ALA A 61 34.46 3.50 -2.23
CA ALA A 61 35.29 3.24 -3.42
C ALA A 61 36.74 2.80 -3.05
N GLY A 62 36.87 1.84 -2.15
CA GLY A 62 38.14 1.27 -1.70
C GLY A 62 38.89 2.06 -0.62
N LYS A 63 38.47 3.26 -0.28
CA LYS A 63 39.09 4.10 0.76
C LYS A 63 38.31 4.00 2.06
N THR A 64 39.04 3.75 3.17
CA THR A 64 38.50 3.71 4.55
C THR A 64 38.55 5.09 5.19
N TYR A 65 37.48 5.42 5.95
CA TYR A 65 37.33 6.66 6.65
C TYR A 65 37.08 6.38 8.14
N ALA A 66 37.81 7.11 9.02
CA ALA A 66 37.71 6.94 10.46
C ALA A 66 36.55 7.74 11.08
N ARG A 67 36.09 8.77 10.41
CA ARG A 67 35.09 9.74 10.92
C ARG A 67 33.86 9.76 10.04
N GLY A 68 32.73 10.11 10.62
CA GLY A 68 31.47 10.23 9.95
C GLY A 68 30.43 9.21 10.45
N PHE A 69 29.46 8.85 9.64
CA PHE A 69 28.44 7.87 10.01
C PHE A 69 27.95 7.05 8.83
N GLY A 70 27.53 5.84 9.13
CA GLY A 70 26.87 4.95 8.19
C GLY A 70 25.36 5.00 8.36
N ALA A 71 24.66 4.96 7.23
CA ALA A 71 23.21 4.98 7.13
C ALA A 71 22.72 4.02 6.03
N CYS A 72 21.45 3.82 5.93
CA CYS A 72 20.83 3.18 4.77
C CYS A 72 19.70 4.06 4.24
N PRO A 73 19.25 3.87 3.00
CA PRO A 73 18.12 4.62 2.47
C PRO A 73 16.95 4.65 3.43
N GLU A 74 16.30 5.79 3.44
CA GLU A 74 15.29 6.28 4.38
C GLU A 74 15.89 6.53 5.77
N SER A 75 17.02 7.23 5.80
CA SER A 75 17.58 7.75 7.05
C SER A 75 17.59 9.28 7.08
N ALA A 76 17.39 9.83 8.28
CA ALA A 76 17.49 11.24 8.57
C ALA A 76 18.24 11.45 9.89
N VAL A 77 19.22 12.37 9.87
CA VAL A 77 19.96 12.84 11.04
C VAL A 77 19.71 14.34 11.16
N GLY A 78 18.99 14.76 12.19
CA GLY A 78 18.54 16.12 12.37
C GLY A 78 19.28 16.88 13.46
N PHE A 79 19.34 18.21 13.30
CA PHE A 79 19.99 19.12 14.24
C PHE A 79 19.20 20.42 14.38
N THR A 80 19.11 20.93 15.62
CA THR A 80 18.68 22.30 15.88
C THR A 80 19.93 23.20 16.06
N ALA A 81 19.86 24.39 15.51
CA ALA A 81 20.95 25.37 15.52
C ALA A 81 20.42 26.76 15.85
N ASN A 82 21.36 27.67 16.31
CA ASN A 82 21.00 29.05 16.58
C ASN A 82 21.36 30.04 15.47
N GLY A 83 21.53 29.55 14.24
CA GLY A 83 21.87 30.37 13.06
C GLY A 83 23.36 30.74 12.94
N LYS A 84 24.25 30.19 13.79
CA LYS A 84 25.69 30.43 13.78
C LYS A 84 26.53 29.23 13.33
N VAL A 85 25.87 28.18 12.82
CA VAL A 85 26.56 27.14 12.05
C VAL A 85 26.83 27.76 10.67
N THR A 86 28.10 27.74 10.25
CA THR A 86 28.52 28.44 9.02
C THR A 86 28.56 27.54 7.82
N ALA A 87 28.98 26.27 8.00
CA ALA A 87 29.01 25.32 6.88
C ALA A 87 28.89 23.87 7.34
N PHE A 88 28.54 23.00 6.38
CA PHE A 88 28.64 21.55 6.51
C PHE A 88 29.49 20.97 5.39
N ASP A 89 30.44 20.11 5.75
CA ASP A 89 31.31 19.40 4.82
C ASP A 89 31.23 17.88 5.04
N ALA A 90 31.22 17.11 3.95
CA ALA A 90 31.28 15.66 4.00
C ALA A 90 31.76 15.06 2.66
N LEU A 91 32.02 13.76 2.66
CA LEU A 91 32.12 12.92 1.45
C LEU A 91 31.00 11.88 1.52
N VAL A 92 30.17 11.80 0.49
CA VAL A 92 29.04 10.85 0.47
C VAL A 92 29.20 9.81 -0.65
N GLY A 93 28.76 8.60 -0.37
CA GLY A 93 28.84 7.51 -1.34
C GLY A 93 28.17 6.24 -0.83
N ILE A 94 28.06 5.24 -1.72
CA ILE A 94 27.63 3.90 -1.35
C ILE A 94 28.81 3.18 -0.71
N ASP A 95 28.58 2.61 0.46
CA ASP A 95 29.60 1.86 1.20
C ASP A 95 29.94 0.55 0.47
N ASP A 96 31.22 0.18 0.49
CA ASP A 96 31.73 -1.01 -0.21
C ASP A 96 31.20 -2.33 0.36
N ASP A 97 30.61 -2.32 1.56
CA ASP A 97 29.93 -3.48 2.14
C ASP A 97 28.48 -3.65 1.63
N ALA A 98 28.00 -2.69 0.84
CA ALA A 98 26.73 -2.84 0.14
C ALA A 98 26.74 -4.06 -0.78
N LYS A 99 25.80 -4.98 -0.55
CA LYS A 99 25.77 -6.24 -1.29
C LYS A 99 25.15 -6.05 -2.67
N THR A 100 25.94 -6.36 -3.72
CA THR A 100 25.33 -6.66 -5.01
C THR A 100 24.49 -7.91 -4.86
N ALA A 101 23.21 -7.84 -5.18
CA ALA A 101 22.38 -9.02 -5.15
C ALA A 101 22.87 -10.02 -6.21
N ASN A 102 23.33 -11.19 -5.78
CA ASN A 102 23.49 -12.38 -6.62
C ASN A 102 22.13 -13.04 -6.94
N ASP A 103 21.05 -12.32 -6.74
CA ASP A 103 19.71 -12.75 -7.05
C ASP A 103 19.36 -12.33 -8.48
N HIS A 104 18.94 -13.28 -9.30
CA HIS A 104 18.51 -13.09 -10.70
C HIS A 104 17.35 -12.09 -10.88
N ARG A 105 16.90 -11.48 -9.79
CA ARG A 105 15.87 -10.43 -9.72
C ARG A 105 16.41 -9.06 -9.29
N SER A 106 17.73 -8.90 -9.15
CA SER A 106 18.29 -7.62 -8.75
C SER A 106 18.18 -6.61 -9.89
N TYR A 107 17.42 -5.58 -9.63
CA TYR A 107 17.21 -4.45 -10.54
C TYR A 107 18.38 -3.47 -10.55
N GLY A 108 19.61 -3.95 -10.71
CA GLY A 108 20.80 -3.09 -10.83
C GLY A 108 21.68 -3.02 -9.59
N ALA A 109 22.66 -2.13 -9.63
CA ALA A 109 23.57 -1.88 -8.52
C ALA A 109 22.86 -1.15 -7.36
N PRO A 110 23.30 -1.34 -6.10
CA PRO A 110 22.84 -0.53 -4.99
C PRO A 110 23.03 0.96 -5.25
N THR A 111 21.98 1.76 -5.01
CA THR A 111 22.01 3.21 -5.22
C THR A 111 21.36 3.95 -4.05
N ALA A 112 21.82 5.17 -3.79
CA ALA A 112 21.19 6.10 -2.88
C ALA A 112 21.37 7.55 -3.35
N GLN A 113 20.55 8.44 -2.80
CA GLN A 113 20.71 9.89 -2.90
C GLN A 113 20.95 10.47 -1.53
N PHE A 114 21.71 11.54 -1.47
CA PHE A 114 22.04 12.25 -0.26
C PHE A 114 21.55 13.69 -0.40
N LYS A 115 20.90 14.20 0.65
CA LYS A 115 20.37 15.55 0.68
C LYS A 115 20.75 16.25 1.97
N VAL A 116 20.99 17.55 1.90
CA VAL A 116 21.09 18.43 3.04
C VAL A 116 19.93 19.40 3.01
N TRP A 117 19.17 19.42 4.10
CA TRP A 117 18.06 20.35 4.31
C TRP A 117 18.48 21.43 5.29
N ALA A 118 18.05 22.68 5.04
CA ALA A 118 18.14 23.78 5.98
C ALA A 118 16.79 24.51 6.03
N ASP A 119 16.23 24.65 7.22
CA ASP A 119 14.93 25.29 7.46
C ASP A 119 13.82 24.80 6.49
N GLY A 120 13.78 23.48 6.26
CA GLY A 120 12.79 22.83 5.43
C GLY A 120 12.99 22.96 3.92
N LYS A 121 14.17 23.38 3.45
CA LYS A 121 14.52 23.45 2.02
C LYS A 121 15.74 22.59 1.72
N ILE A 122 15.73 21.89 0.58
CA ILE A 122 16.93 21.22 0.09
C ILE A 122 17.93 22.29 -0.34
N VAL A 123 19.06 22.37 0.35
CA VAL A 123 20.16 23.28 0.04
C VAL A 123 21.29 22.60 -0.73
N TRP A 124 21.30 21.26 -0.71
CA TRP A 124 22.23 20.45 -1.50
C TRP A 124 21.69 19.05 -1.71
N GLN A 125 21.98 18.44 -2.87
CA GLN A 125 21.68 17.03 -3.17
C GLN A 125 22.71 16.43 -4.13
N SER A 126 22.98 15.12 -3.96
CA SER A 126 24.00 14.41 -4.76
C SER A 126 23.54 13.93 -6.14
N GLY A 127 22.22 13.84 -6.38
CA GLY A 127 21.72 12.93 -7.38
C GLY A 127 21.90 11.44 -6.99
N GLU A 128 21.59 10.53 -7.89
CA GLU A 128 21.73 9.08 -7.66
C GLU A 128 23.20 8.64 -7.71
N LEU A 129 23.72 8.09 -6.60
CA LEU A 129 25.06 7.49 -6.51
C LEU A 129 24.96 5.97 -6.52
N LYS A 130 25.98 5.32 -7.11
CA LYS A 130 26.05 3.85 -7.30
C LYS A 130 27.22 3.25 -6.57
N LEU A 131 27.11 1.98 -6.17
CA LEU A 131 28.22 1.22 -5.60
C LEU A 131 29.46 1.28 -6.50
N GLY A 132 30.61 1.54 -5.90
CA GLY A 132 31.91 1.67 -6.60
C GLY A 132 32.14 3.03 -7.27
N GLN A 133 31.17 3.94 -7.26
CA GLN A 133 31.37 5.32 -7.71
C GLN A 133 32.23 6.09 -6.72
N LYS A 134 33.10 7.00 -7.20
CA LYS A 134 33.88 7.88 -6.34
C LYS A 134 32.96 8.69 -5.43
N PRO A 135 33.31 8.85 -4.14
CA PRO A 135 32.56 9.70 -3.22
C PRO A 135 32.39 11.11 -3.76
N VAL A 136 31.23 11.69 -3.53
CA VAL A 136 30.90 13.06 -3.93
C VAL A 136 31.14 13.99 -2.76
N PRO A 137 31.87 15.10 -2.93
CA PRO A 137 32.05 16.09 -1.88
C PRO A 137 30.76 16.88 -1.66
N VAL A 138 30.45 17.07 -0.40
CA VAL A 138 29.41 17.97 0.09
C VAL A 138 30.08 19.20 0.66
N HIS A 139 29.65 20.38 0.25
CA HIS A 139 29.96 21.64 0.89
C HIS A 139 28.71 22.53 0.82
N VAL A 140 28.21 22.94 1.98
CA VAL A 140 26.97 23.71 2.09
C VAL A 140 27.17 24.87 3.05
N ASP A 141 26.83 26.07 2.60
CA ASP A 141 26.67 27.24 3.46
C ASP A 141 25.37 27.09 4.29
N LEU A 142 25.50 27.16 5.60
CA LEU A 142 24.42 27.01 6.57
C LEU A 142 24.21 28.27 7.42
N ALA A 143 24.78 29.40 7.03
CA ALA A 143 24.67 30.64 7.80
C ALA A 143 23.19 31.06 7.94
N GLY A 144 22.75 31.23 9.18
CA GLY A 144 21.36 31.58 9.50
C GLY A 144 20.43 30.39 9.72
N ALA A 145 20.82 29.15 9.35
CA ALA A 145 19.99 27.96 9.52
C ALA A 145 19.71 27.64 11.00
N LYS A 146 18.46 27.30 11.29
CA LYS A 146 17.99 26.89 12.64
C LYS A 146 17.69 25.41 12.74
N GLU A 147 17.33 24.79 11.63
CA GLU A 147 17.09 23.36 11.51
C GLU A 147 17.91 22.80 10.34
N ILE A 148 18.64 21.73 10.56
CA ILE A 148 19.48 21.07 9.55
C ILE A 148 19.15 19.58 9.56
N VAL A 149 18.86 18.98 8.39
CA VAL A 149 18.66 17.54 8.28
C VAL A 149 19.56 16.96 7.19
N LEU A 150 20.28 15.90 7.54
CA LEU A 150 21.09 15.08 6.64
C LEU A 150 20.27 13.85 6.27
N GLU A 151 19.80 13.77 5.03
CA GLU A 151 18.92 12.72 4.57
C GLU A 151 19.62 11.79 3.58
N THR A 152 19.42 10.49 3.72
CA THR A 152 19.79 9.47 2.73
C THR A 152 18.54 8.78 2.23
N THR A 153 18.21 8.92 0.94
CA THR A 153 17.07 8.29 0.30
C THR A 153 17.50 7.22 -0.70
N GLY A 154 16.56 6.37 -1.13
CA GLY A 154 16.80 5.43 -2.20
C GLY A 154 17.09 6.11 -3.53
N GLY A 155 17.79 5.42 -4.42
CA GLY A 155 17.92 5.79 -5.83
C GLY A 155 16.63 5.47 -6.61
N GLY A 156 16.70 5.62 -7.93
CA GLY A 156 15.52 5.47 -8.81
C GLY A 156 14.78 4.13 -8.71
N ALA A 157 13.59 4.09 -9.29
CA ALA A 157 12.58 3.03 -9.17
C ALA A 157 13.02 1.58 -9.47
N TRP A 158 14.15 1.41 -10.13
CA TRP A 158 14.64 0.10 -10.60
C TRP A 158 16.03 -0.23 -10.06
N THR A 159 16.40 0.32 -8.92
CA THR A 159 17.70 0.12 -8.29
C THR A 159 17.56 -0.70 -7.01
N ALA A 160 18.64 -1.34 -6.59
CA ALA A 160 18.69 -2.12 -5.38
C ALA A 160 18.93 -1.21 -4.15
N PHE A 161 18.14 -0.13 -4.00
CA PHE A 161 18.28 0.81 -2.87
C PHE A 161 18.05 0.12 -1.52
N ASP A 162 17.23 -0.92 -1.48
CA ASP A 162 17.00 -1.77 -0.31
C ASP A 162 18.26 -2.51 0.17
N LYS A 163 19.33 -2.50 -0.63
CA LYS A 163 20.65 -3.09 -0.30
C LYS A 163 21.76 -2.06 -0.24
N ALA A 164 21.43 -0.78 -0.46
CA ALA A 164 22.42 0.28 -0.39
C ALA A 164 22.77 0.59 1.07
N ASN A 165 24.00 0.28 1.46
CA ASN A 165 24.61 0.88 2.63
C ASN A 165 25.25 2.18 2.18
N ALA A 166 25.08 3.25 2.93
CA ALA A 166 25.51 4.59 2.59
C ALA A 166 26.47 5.14 3.65
N GLY A 167 27.45 5.91 3.23
CA GLY A 167 28.39 6.55 4.12
C GLY A 167 28.42 8.07 3.95
N TRP A 168 28.35 8.78 5.07
CA TRP A 168 28.67 10.19 5.22
C TRP A 168 30.04 10.29 5.88
N ALA A 169 31.10 10.16 5.09
CA ALA A 169 32.48 10.16 5.57
C ALA A 169 32.98 11.58 5.82
N ASP A 170 33.82 11.75 6.83
CA ASP A 170 34.41 13.04 7.27
C ASP A 170 33.34 14.16 7.46
N ALA A 171 32.14 13.77 7.84
CA ALA A 171 31.00 14.69 8.03
C ALA A 171 31.19 15.60 9.23
N ARG A 172 31.23 16.92 9.00
CA ARG A 172 31.49 17.91 10.03
C ARG A 172 30.81 19.24 9.79
N PHE A 173 30.49 19.91 10.87
CA PHE A 173 30.00 21.28 10.87
C PHE A 173 31.11 22.27 11.23
N SER A 174 31.02 23.46 10.64
CA SER A 174 31.83 24.64 10.98
C SER A 174 30.99 25.68 11.71
N PHE A 175 31.60 26.43 12.64
CA PHE A 175 30.87 27.29 13.56
C PHE A 175 31.48 28.66 13.71
N ASP A 176 30.66 29.69 13.87
CA ASP A 176 31.02 30.98 14.44
C ASP A 176 31.06 30.91 15.96
N LYS A 177 31.72 31.88 16.57
CA LYS A 177 31.78 32.00 18.02
C LYS A 177 30.39 32.11 18.65
N GLY A 178 30.12 31.23 19.62
CA GLY A 178 28.83 31.15 20.32
C GLY A 178 27.72 30.41 19.52
N ALA A 179 28.11 29.59 18.57
CA ALA A 179 27.18 28.67 17.92
C ALA A 179 26.72 27.59 18.91
N THR A 180 25.44 27.23 18.80
CA THR A 180 24.87 26.02 19.38
C THR A 180 24.39 25.11 18.27
N LEU A 181 24.66 23.82 18.40
CA LEU A 181 24.14 22.77 17.52
C LEU A 181 23.88 21.54 18.39
N GLU A 182 22.67 21.05 18.38
CA GLU A 182 22.25 19.90 19.15
C GLU A 182 21.57 18.91 18.19
N ALA A 183 21.88 17.62 18.34
CA ALA A 183 21.12 16.59 17.60
C ALA A 183 19.67 16.64 18.06
N ILE A 184 18.74 16.56 17.12
CA ILE A 184 17.32 16.51 17.44
C ILE A 184 17.07 15.14 18.06
N ASP A 185 16.49 15.13 19.27
CA ASP A 185 16.12 13.92 19.96
C ASP A 185 14.96 13.23 19.20
N ASP A 186 14.90 11.92 19.32
CA ASP A 186 14.02 10.98 18.63
C ASP A 186 12.54 11.42 18.51
N ALA A 187 12.06 12.19 19.51
CA ALA A 187 10.65 12.58 19.60
C ALA A 187 10.13 13.41 18.43
N ASP A 188 10.96 14.25 17.80
CA ASP A 188 10.52 15.19 16.77
C ASP A 188 10.78 14.70 15.33
N LEU A 189 11.89 13.98 15.08
CA LEU A 189 12.21 13.40 13.77
C LEU A 189 11.61 12.00 13.56
N THR A 190 11.44 11.25 14.63
CA THR A 190 11.02 9.85 14.57
C THR A 190 9.63 9.62 15.16
N ALA A 191 8.89 10.70 15.49
CA ALA A 191 7.55 10.61 16.04
C ALA A 191 6.67 9.70 15.18
N GLN A 192 6.58 8.43 15.58
CA GLN A 192 5.74 7.46 14.92
C GLN A 192 4.34 7.49 15.55
N LEU A 193 3.34 7.51 14.68
CA LEU A 193 1.96 7.39 15.10
C LEU A 193 1.73 5.99 15.66
N GLY A 194 1.21 5.92 16.88
CA GLY A 194 0.71 4.69 17.47
C GLY A 194 -0.67 4.32 16.89
N ILE A 195 -1.40 3.49 17.61
CA ILE A 195 -2.79 3.14 17.26
C ILE A 195 -3.68 4.38 17.44
N LEU A 196 -4.25 4.89 16.33
CA LEU A 196 -5.13 6.05 16.32
C LEU A 196 -6.62 5.65 16.31
N THR A 197 -6.95 4.51 15.70
CA THR A 197 -8.32 4.00 15.60
C THR A 197 -8.84 3.64 16.98
N PRO A 198 -9.96 4.23 17.43
CA PRO A 198 -10.55 3.89 18.72
C PRO A 198 -11.11 2.47 18.71
N GLU A 199 -11.25 1.90 19.90
CA GLU A 199 -11.88 0.59 20.08
C GLU A 199 -13.34 0.59 19.57
N VAL A 200 -13.75 -0.58 19.06
CA VAL A 200 -15.12 -0.80 18.60
C VAL A 200 -16.08 -0.73 19.78
N LYS A 201 -17.16 0.04 19.62
CA LYS A 201 -18.22 0.14 20.62
C LYS A 201 -19.04 -1.14 20.70
N ALA A 202 -19.62 -1.41 21.87
CA ALA A 202 -20.46 -2.57 22.11
C ALA A 202 -21.81 -2.51 21.37
N GLU A 203 -22.36 -1.30 21.13
CA GLU A 203 -23.59 -1.10 20.37
C GLU A 203 -23.39 -1.42 18.89
N PRO A 204 -24.42 -1.95 18.19
CA PRO A 204 -24.32 -2.21 16.76
C PRO A 204 -24.04 -0.95 15.93
N ARG A 205 -23.14 -1.07 14.95
CA ARG A 205 -22.92 -0.06 13.92
C ARG A 205 -22.80 -0.73 12.57
N ILE A 206 -23.66 -0.35 11.60
CA ILE A 206 -23.64 -0.87 10.23
C ILE A 206 -22.65 -0.04 9.40
N ASN A 207 -21.59 -0.67 8.91
CA ASN A 207 -20.45 -0.09 8.22
C ASN A 207 -20.44 -0.41 6.72
N GLY A 208 -19.32 -0.15 6.03
CA GLY A 208 -19.07 -0.49 4.63
C GLY A 208 -19.93 0.30 3.66
N ALA A 209 -20.02 -0.21 2.42
CA ALA A 209 -20.79 0.40 1.35
C ALA A 209 -22.30 0.37 1.65
N ASP A 210 -23.01 1.43 1.27
CA ASP A 210 -24.47 1.49 1.33
C ASP A 210 -25.15 1.27 -0.04
N ILE A 211 -24.35 0.87 -1.04
CA ILE A 211 -24.79 0.52 -2.38
C ILE A 211 -23.94 -0.62 -2.93
N TRP A 212 -24.57 -1.59 -3.60
CA TRP A 212 -23.84 -2.55 -4.43
C TRP A 212 -24.60 -2.87 -5.71
N GLY A 213 -23.83 -3.19 -6.78
CA GLY A 213 -24.37 -3.54 -8.09
C GLY A 213 -24.42 -5.05 -8.31
N VAL A 214 -25.45 -5.50 -9.02
CA VAL A 214 -25.61 -6.89 -9.48
C VAL A 214 -26.35 -6.92 -10.82
N ARG A 215 -25.97 -7.82 -11.73
CA ARG A 215 -26.70 -8.00 -12.99
C ARG A 215 -28.02 -8.72 -12.77
N PRO A 216 -29.06 -8.44 -13.62
CA PRO A 216 -30.37 -9.07 -13.48
C PRO A 216 -30.31 -10.61 -13.49
N GLY A 217 -30.92 -11.25 -12.49
CA GLY A 217 -31.00 -12.71 -12.38
C GLY A 217 -29.70 -13.40 -11.94
N HIS A 218 -28.67 -12.65 -11.55
CA HIS A 218 -27.41 -13.21 -11.05
C HIS A 218 -27.43 -13.49 -9.55
N PRO A 219 -26.57 -14.39 -9.04
CA PRO A 219 -26.46 -14.67 -7.61
C PRO A 219 -26.11 -13.43 -6.79
N VAL A 220 -26.72 -13.31 -5.63
CA VAL A 220 -26.46 -12.28 -4.63
C VAL A 220 -25.60 -12.87 -3.52
N ILE A 221 -24.49 -12.22 -3.20
CA ILE A 221 -23.68 -12.46 -2.00
C ILE A 221 -23.27 -11.09 -1.47
N PHE A 222 -23.85 -10.70 -0.33
CA PHE A 222 -23.52 -9.44 0.31
C PHE A 222 -23.59 -9.58 1.84
N ARG A 223 -22.47 -9.43 2.52
CA ARG A 223 -22.41 -9.37 3.98
C ARG A 223 -22.73 -7.95 4.45
N ILE A 224 -23.68 -7.82 5.37
CA ILE A 224 -23.95 -6.57 6.06
C ILE A 224 -22.83 -6.36 7.09
N ALA A 225 -21.87 -5.55 6.73
CA ALA A 225 -20.72 -5.23 7.60
C ALA A 225 -21.23 -4.55 8.87
N THR A 226 -21.07 -5.17 10.02
CA THR A 226 -21.63 -4.66 11.27
C THR A 226 -20.71 -4.97 12.44
N THR A 227 -20.22 -3.92 13.07
CA THR A 227 -19.47 -3.97 14.33
C THR A 227 -20.40 -3.91 15.53
N GLY A 228 -19.93 -4.38 16.69
CA GLY A 228 -20.65 -4.43 17.95
C GLY A 228 -20.51 -5.77 18.65
N GLU A 229 -20.95 -5.84 19.91
CA GLU A 229 -20.87 -7.05 20.71
C GLU A 229 -21.77 -8.17 20.14
N ARG A 230 -21.26 -9.39 20.10
CA ARG A 230 -22.01 -10.58 19.68
C ARG A 230 -22.61 -11.31 20.90
N PRO A 231 -23.78 -12.04 20.79
CA PRO A 231 -24.51 -12.33 19.56
C PRO A 231 -25.31 -11.13 19.05
N MET A 232 -25.54 -11.13 17.73
CA MET A 232 -26.28 -10.08 17.02
C MET A 232 -27.28 -10.70 16.06
N THR A 233 -28.44 -10.10 15.90
CA THR A 233 -29.48 -10.53 14.96
C THR A 233 -29.77 -9.44 13.94
N PHE A 234 -30.18 -9.86 12.74
CA PHE A 234 -30.45 -8.97 11.62
C PHE A 234 -31.88 -9.10 11.14
N THR A 235 -32.50 -7.99 10.77
CA THR A 235 -33.76 -7.95 10.06
C THR A 235 -33.65 -7.02 8.86
N ALA A 236 -34.47 -7.24 7.85
CA ALA A 236 -34.51 -6.41 6.65
C ALA A 236 -35.96 -6.14 6.21
N LYS A 237 -36.21 -4.91 5.76
CA LYS A 237 -37.47 -4.50 5.12
C LYS A 237 -37.15 -4.06 3.69
N GLY A 238 -38.05 -4.37 2.75
CA GLY A 238 -37.87 -4.00 1.36
C GLY A 238 -36.97 -4.98 0.56
N LEU A 239 -36.80 -6.22 1.04
CA LEU A 239 -36.12 -7.26 0.26
C LEU A 239 -36.87 -7.51 -1.05
N PRO A 240 -36.20 -7.40 -2.22
CA PRO A 240 -36.83 -7.74 -3.48
C PRO A 240 -37.00 -9.25 -3.62
N ALA A 241 -37.94 -9.67 -4.49
CA ALA A 241 -38.16 -11.07 -4.76
C ALA A 241 -36.88 -11.80 -5.18
N GLY A 242 -36.65 -12.98 -4.61
CA GLY A 242 -35.47 -13.81 -4.86
C GLY A 242 -34.29 -13.50 -3.96
N VAL A 243 -34.26 -12.36 -3.23
CA VAL A 243 -33.20 -12.03 -2.24
C VAL A 243 -33.64 -12.46 -0.84
N THR A 244 -32.74 -13.11 -0.12
CA THR A 244 -32.97 -13.62 1.24
C THR A 244 -31.97 -13.02 2.21
N LEU A 245 -32.30 -13.04 3.52
CA LEU A 245 -31.41 -12.64 4.61
C LEU A 245 -31.18 -13.82 5.55
N ASP A 246 -29.92 -14.17 5.79
CA ASP A 246 -29.52 -14.95 6.96
C ASP A 246 -29.52 -14.02 8.18
N ALA A 247 -30.51 -14.20 9.05
CA ALA A 247 -30.73 -13.30 10.20
C ALA A 247 -29.67 -13.42 11.30
N GLU A 248 -28.92 -14.51 11.36
CA GLU A 248 -27.87 -14.72 12.35
C GLU A 248 -26.52 -14.19 11.87
N LYS A 249 -26.22 -14.41 10.57
CA LYS A 249 -24.95 -14.03 9.98
C LYS A 249 -24.95 -12.62 9.37
N GLY A 250 -26.12 -12.05 9.10
CA GLY A 250 -26.24 -10.77 8.38
C GLY A 250 -25.81 -10.86 6.92
N ILE A 251 -26.11 -11.99 6.26
CA ILE A 251 -25.75 -12.22 4.85
C ILE A 251 -27.01 -12.14 3.97
N LEU A 252 -26.98 -11.26 2.98
CA LEU A 252 -27.96 -11.24 1.89
C LEU A 252 -27.49 -12.20 0.81
N GLY A 253 -28.38 -13.11 0.42
CA GLY A 253 -28.14 -14.16 -0.57
C GLY A 253 -29.30 -14.32 -1.55
N GLY A 254 -29.29 -15.40 -2.32
CA GLY A 254 -30.31 -15.71 -3.30
C GLY A 254 -29.98 -15.21 -4.70
N VAL A 255 -30.96 -14.71 -5.43
CA VAL A 255 -30.85 -14.29 -6.82
C VAL A 255 -31.45 -12.89 -7.00
N ALA A 256 -30.76 -12.02 -7.70
CA ALA A 256 -31.22 -10.67 -7.99
C ALA A 256 -32.51 -10.69 -8.88
N PRO A 257 -33.38 -9.69 -8.73
CA PRO A 257 -34.50 -9.50 -9.65
C PRO A 257 -34.07 -9.50 -11.13
N LYS A 258 -34.94 -9.95 -12.02
CA LYS A 258 -34.74 -9.82 -13.47
C LYS A 258 -34.97 -8.39 -13.97
N GLU A 259 -35.77 -7.63 -13.25
CA GLU A 259 -36.06 -6.24 -13.55
C GLU A 259 -34.96 -5.32 -13.07
N LYS A 260 -34.44 -4.49 -13.97
CA LYS A 260 -33.46 -3.45 -13.63
C LYS A 260 -34.08 -2.36 -12.73
N GLY A 261 -33.35 -1.92 -11.73
CA GLY A 261 -33.84 -0.88 -10.81
C GLY A 261 -33.03 -0.80 -9.54
N ASN A 262 -33.38 0.17 -8.72
CA ASN A 262 -32.81 0.37 -7.39
C ASN A 262 -33.78 -0.15 -6.33
N TYR A 263 -33.31 -1.04 -5.49
CA TYR A 263 -34.07 -1.64 -4.40
C TYR A 263 -33.46 -1.22 -3.08
N ASP A 264 -34.12 -0.33 -2.35
CA ASP A 264 -33.67 0.16 -1.06
C ASP A 264 -34.11 -0.81 0.05
N ILE A 265 -33.14 -1.41 0.74
CA ILE A 265 -33.33 -2.40 1.78
C ILE A 265 -32.94 -1.76 3.12
N ALA A 266 -33.95 -1.58 3.99
CA ALA A 266 -33.71 -1.09 5.35
C ALA A 266 -33.29 -2.28 6.24
N VAL A 267 -32.00 -2.38 6.55
CA VAL A 267 -31.45 -3.42 7.43
C VAL A 267 -31.32 -2.88 8.86
N THR A 268 -31.64 -3.72 9.84
CA THR A 268 -31.46 -3.43 11.25
C THR A 268 -30.66 -4.55 11.90
N ALA A 269 -29.58 -4.18 12.59
CA ALA A 269 -28.79 -5.05 13.43
C ALA A 269 -29.12 -4.76 14.92
N THR A 270 -29.31 -5.80 15.71
CA THR A 270 -29.70 -5.70 17.12
C THR A 270 -28.85 -6.63 17.99
N ASN A 271 -28.35 -6.13 19.12
CA ASN A 271 -27.71 -6.92 20.18
C ASN A 271 -28.23 -6.49 21.55
N ALA A 272 -27.65 -7.03 22.63
CA ALA A 272 -28.03 -6.70 24.00
C ALA A 272 -27.79 -5.22 24.40
N LYS A 273 -26.95 -4.49 23.65
CA LYS A 273 -26.58 -3.08 23.94
C LYS A 273 -27.40 -2.07 23.14
N GLY A 274 -28.06 -2.51 22.04
CA GLY A 274 -28.86 -1.60 21.24
C GLY A 274 -29.18 -2.10 19.85
N LYS A 275 -29.53 -1.16 18.98
CA LYS A 275 -29.83 -1.43 17.57
C LYS A 275 -29.29 -0.33 16.66
N ALA A 276 -28.92 -0.69 15.45
CA ALA A 276 -28.60 0.24 14.37
C ALA A 276 -29.42 -0.09 13.13
N THR A 277 -29.90 0.92 12.43
CA THR A 277 -30.61 0.77 11.16
C THR A 277 -29.93 1.58 10.06
N ARG A 278 -29.78 0.99 8.87
CA ARG A 278 -29.24 1.66 7.69
C ARG A 278 -29.96 1.18 6.43
N VAL A 279 -30.16 2.08 5.49
CA VAL A 279 -30.65 1.71 4.16
C VAL A 279 -29.45 1.35 3.29
N ILE A 280 -29.51 0.16 2.67
CA ILE A 280 -28.54 -0.32 1.71
C ILE A 280 -29.26 -0.48 0.37
N ARG A 281 -28.66 0.03 -0.70
CA ARG A 281 -29.22 -0.03 -2.04
C ARG A 281 -28.66 -1.18 -2.84
N LEU A 282 -29.52 -2.09 -3.27
CA LEU A 282 -29.22 -3.05 -4.34
C LEU A 282 -29.57 -2.42 -5.68
N ALA A 283 -28.57 -2.10 -6.49
CA ALA A 283 -28.73 -1.60 -7.84
C ALA A 283 -28.64 -2.77 -8.83
N VAL A 284 -29.79 -3.18 -9.35
CA VAL A 284 -29.87 -4.22 -10.38
C VAL A 284 -29.72 -3.58 -11.76
N GLY A 285 -28.61 -3.87 -12.42
CA GLY A 285 -28.25 -3.22 -13.68
C GLY A 285 -27.03 -3.86 -14.35
N ASP A 286 -26.50 -3.20 -15.36
CA ASP A 286 -25.33 -3.70 -16.10
C ASP A 286 -23.99 -3.39 -15.41
N THR A 287 -24.00 -2.43 -14.47
CA THR A 287 -22.79 -1.97 -13.76
C THR A 287 -22.68 -2.68 -12.40
N ILE A 288 -21.56 -3.31 -12.18
CA ILE A 288 -21.15 -3.93 -10.90
C ILE A 288 -19.98 -3.15 -10.29
N ALA A 289 -19.52 -3.53 -9.10
CA ALA A 289 -18.47 -2.82 -8.37
C ALA A 289 -18.75 -1.31 -8.25
N LEU A 290 -19.94 -0.94 -7.76
CA LEU A 290 -20.36 0.46 -7.61
C LEU A 290 -19.57 1.23 -6.58
N THR A 291 -18.87 0.55 -5.68
CA THR A 291 -17.78 1.05 -4.84
C THR A 291 -16.52 0.24 -5.13
N PRO A 292 -15.32 0.78 -4.82
CA PRO A 292 -14.08 0.04 -5.02
C PRO A 292 -14.10 -1.31 -4.28
N PRO A 293 -13.71 -2.43 -4.91
CA PRO A 293 -13.61 -3.71 -4.23
C PRO A 293 -12.68 -3.65 -3.01
N MET A 294 -13.08 -4.28 -1.90
CA MET A 294 -12.28 -4.43 -0.69
C MET A 294 -12.07 -5.91 -0.38
N GLY A 295 -10.82 -6.31 -0.20
CA GLY A 295 -10.51 -7.70 0.08
C GLY A 295 -9.04 -7.96 0.35
N TRP A 296 -8.64 -9.19 0.17
CA TRP A 296 -7.28 -9.69 0.33
C TRP A 296 -6.81 -10.33 -0.98
N ASN A 297 -5.51 -10.22 -1.26
CA ASN A 297 -4.86 -10.91 -2.37
C ASN A 297 -3.65 -11.70 -1.84
N SER A 298 -3.49 -12.92 -2.29
CA SER A 298 -2.51 -13.85 -1.76
C SER A 298 -1.06 -13.57 -2.18
N TRP A 299 -0.80 -12.70 -3.17
CA TRP A 299 0.52 -12.59 -3.78
C TRP A 299 1.61 -12.16 -2.80
N ASN A 300 1.40 -11.01 -2.16
CA ASN A 300 2.43 -10.41 -1.29
C ASN A 300 2.63 -11.14 0.04
N THR A 301 1.83 -12.15 0.34
CA THR A 301 1.97 -12.97 1.56
C THR A 301 2.27 -14.43 1.30
N LEU A 302 1.74 -15.02 0.24
CA LEU A 302 1.91 -16.45 -0.04
C LEU A 302 2.74 -16.72 -1.30
N CYS A 303 2.63 -15.88 -2.33
CA CYS A 303 3.29 -16.07 -3.62
C CYS A 303 3.08 -17.53 -4.10
N TYR A 304 4.13 -18.23 -4.47
CA TYR A 304 4.09 -19.65 -4.89
C TYR A 304 3.69 -20.64 -3.78
N ARG A 305 3.54 -20.18 -2.54
CA ARG A 305 3.12 -21.02 -1.38
C ARG A 305 1.60 -21.15 -1.24
N LEU A 306 0.82 -20.57 -2.14
CA LEU A 306 -0.64 -20.57 -2.10
C LEU A 306 -1.21 -21.98 -2.23
N THR A 307 -2.21 -22.31 -1.37
CA THR A 307 -3.01 -23.55 -1.38
C THR A 307 -4.46 -23.24 -1.03
N ALA A 308 -5.38 -24.16 -1.33
CA ALA A 308 -6.79 -24.04 -0.94
C ALA A 308 -6.97 -23.89 0.58
N ASP A 309 -6.22 -24.66 1.39
CA ASP A 309 -6.29 -24.56 2.85
C ASP A 309 -5.83 -23.21 3.38
N LYS A 310 -4.78 -22.62 2.78
CA LYS A 310 -4.32 -21.27 3.15
C LYS A 310 -5.31 -20.19 2.75
N ALA A 311 -5.96 -20.33 1.60
CA ALA A 311 -7.02 -19.43 1.17
C ALA A 311 -8.25 -19.50 2.11
N LEU A 312 -8.64 -20.70 2.52
CA LEU A 312 -9.69 -20.88 3.54
C LEU A 312 -9.28 -20.35 4.91
N ALA A 313 -8.01 -20.49 5.29
CA ALA A 313 -7.49 -19.90 6.52
C ALA A 313 -7.54 -18.36 6.48
N ALA A 314 -7.21 -17.74 5.33
CA ALA A 314 -7.36 -16.30 5.14
C ALA A 314 -8.83 -15.84 5.22
N ALA A 315 -9.76 -16.60 4.61
CA ALA A 315 -11.20 -16.33 4.71
C ALA A 315 -11.70 -16.41 6.16
N LYS A 316 -11.29 -17.45 6.87
CA LYS A 316 -11.58 -17.63 8.30
C LYS A 316 -11.01 -16.47 9.13
N ALA A 317 -9.74 -16.11 8.90
CA ALA A 317 -9.08 -15.01 9.59
C ALA A 317 -9.77 -13.65 9.30
N MET A 318 -10.19 -13.38 8.07
CA MET A 318 -10.97 -12.18 7.72
C MET A 318 -12.28 -12.12 8.51
N HIS A 319 -12.94 -13.25 8.72
CA HIS A 319 -14.16 -13.33 9.51
C HIS A 319 -13.88 -13.20 11.02
N GLU A 320 -12.95 -13.98 11.56
CA GLU A 320 -12.69 -14.07 13.01
C GLU A 320 -11.97 -12.84 13.58
N SER A 321 -11.13 -12.16 12.78
CA SER A 321 -10.50 -10.91 13.21
C SER A 321 -11.47 -9.73 13.28
N GLY A 322 -12.65 -9.83 12.64
CA GLY A 322 -13.60 -8.74 12.50
C GLY A 322 -13.45 -7.90 11.24
N LEU A 323 -12.44 -8.12 10.39
CA LEU A 323 -12.28 -7.38 9.13
C LEU A 323 -13.57 -7.37 8.29
N ALA A 324 -14.26 -8.51 8.18
CA ALA A 324 -15.53 -8.61 7.45
C ALA A 324 -16.63 -7.71 8.02
N ASP A 325 -16.59 -7.38 9.30
CA ASP A 325 -17.52 -6.48 9.97
C ASP A 325 -17.25 -4.98 9.67
N HIS A 326 -16.10 -4.70 9.02
CA HIS A 326 -15.70 -3.39 8.49
C HIS A 326 -15.86 -3.26 6.97
N GLY A 327 -16.35 -4.33 6.29
CA GLY A 327 -16.66 -4.29 4.85
C GLY A 327 -15.66 -5.00 3.93
N TRP A 328 -14.64 -5.65 4.48
CA TRP A 328 -13.74 -6.50 3.69
C TRP A 328 -14.47 -7.74 3.22
N ALA A 329 -14.45 -8.01 1.90
CA ALA A 329 -15.35 -8.98 1.30
C ALA A 329 -14.70 -9.99 0.35
N TYR A 330 -13.57 -9.68 -0.28
CA TYR A 330 -12.97 -10.56 -1.28
C TYR A 330 -11.77 -11.35 -0.72
N ILE A 331 -11.68 -12.63 -1.09
CA ILE A 331 -10.52 -13.50 -0.90
C ILE A 331 -10.00 -13.87 -2.29
N ASN A 332 -8.96 -13.20 -2.74
CA ASN A 332 -8.44 -13.35 -4.09
C ASN A 332 -7.19 -14.26 -4.10
N LEU A 333 -7.33 -15.38 -4.80
CA LEU A 333 -6.21 -16.24 -5.17
C LEU A 333 -5.42 -15.54 -6.27
N ASP A 334 -4.13 -15.29 -6.06
CA ASP A 334 -3.22 -14.86 -7.10
C ASP A 334 -2.64 -16.06 -7.86
N ASP A 335 -1.61 -15.89 -8.67
CA ASP A 335 -0.91 -16.91 -9.45
C ASP A 335 -0.56 -18.17 -8.61
N TRP A 336 -0.43 -19.33 -9.25
CA TRP A 336 -0.06 -20.62 -8.66
C TRP A 336 -1.23 -21.49 -8.13
N TRP A 337 -2.47 -21.23 -8.53
CA TRP A 337 -3.56 -22.21 -8.37
C TRP A 337 -3.66 -23.17 -9.57
N GLU A 338 -3.14 -22.76 -10.72
CA GLU A 338 -3.12 -23.52 -11.97
C GLU A 338 -1.98 -24.55 -11.99
N MET A 339 -2.01 -25.46 -12.95
CA MET A 339 -0.90 -26.36 -13.22
C MET A 339 0.26 -25.62 -13.86
N ASN A 340 1.48 -26.07 -13.52
CA ASN A 340 2.74 -25.63 -14.11
C ASN A 340 3.54 -26.82 -14.57
N ASN A 341 3.90 -26.86 -15.85
CA ASN A 341 4.73 -27.92 -16.44
C ASN A 341 6.07 -27.39 -16.97
N SER A 342 6.42 -26.14 -16.69
CA SER A 342 7.59 -25.46 -17.29
C SER A 342 8.93 -25.71 -16.57
N GLY A 343 8.92 -26.29 -15.36
CA GLY A 343 10.14 -26.59 -14.59
C GLY A 343 10.96 -25.35 -14.23
N CYS A 344 10.32 -24.26 -13.76
CA CYS A 344 11.03 -23.05 -13.33
C CYS A 344 11.58 -23.17 -11.89
N GLU A 345 12.50 -22.29 -11.51
CA GLU A 345 13.09 -22.24 -10.17
C GLU A 345 12.04 -22.22 -9.04
N ARG A 346 10.95 -21.49 -9.22
CA ARG A 346 9.84 -21.42 -8.26
C ARG A 346 9.13 -22.76 -8.08
N VAL A 347 9.10 -23.61 -9.12
CA VAL A 347 8.57 -24.97 -8.99
C VAL A 347 9.46 -25.79 -8.06
N GLU A 348 10.76 -25.66 -8.18
CA GLU A 348 11.70 -26.36 -7.28
C GLU A 348 11.61 -25.86 -5.85
N MET A 349 11.48 -24.55 -5.63
CA MET A 349 11.25 -23.97 -4.31
C MET A 349 9.94 -24.51 -3.71
N ARG A 350 8.85 -24.53 -4.50
CA ARG A 350 7.57 -25.06 -4.03
C ARG A 350 7.64 -26.54 -3.68
N LYS A 351 8.32 -27.34 -4.47
CA LYS A 351 8.56 -28.76 -4.17
C LYS A 351 9.26 -28.92 -2.82
N LYS A 352 10.27 -28.10 -2.54
CA LYS A 352 10.99 -28.08 -1.26
C LYS A 352 10.06 -27.74 -0.09
N ASP A 353 9.26 -26.66 -0.24
CA ASP A 353 8.35 -26.18 0.81
C ASP A 353 7.24 -27.18 1.14
N PHE A 354 6.83 -28.00 0.17
CA PHE A 354 5.78 -29.01 0.30
C PHE A 354 6.30 -30.46 0.42
N GLY A 355 7.53 -30.65 0.87
CA GLY A 355 8.10 -31.97 1.12
C GLY A 355 8.34 -32.79 -0.14
N GLY A 356 8.72 -32.15 -1.23
CA GLY A 356 9.01 -32.80 -2.49
C GLY A 356 7.79 -33.18 -3.33
N ARG A 357 6.59 -32.75 -2.93
CA ARG A 357 5.36 -32.97 -3.74
C ARG A 357 5.42 -32.16 -5.03
N GLU A 358 5.10 -32.82 -6.13
CA GLU A 358 4.95 -32.18 -7.46
C GLU A 358 3.49 -31.78 -7.69
N ASP A 359 2.89 -31.06 -6.75
CA ASP A 359 1.47 -30.73 -6.75
C ASP A 359 1.07 -29.76 -7.87
N VAL A 360 2.01 -29.03 -8.42
CA VAL A 360 1.79 -28.09 -9.54
C VAL A 360 2.12 -28.69 -10.92
N ILE A 361 2.68 -29.89 -10.98
CA ILE A 361 3.05 -30.53 -12.25
C ILE A 361 1.98 -31.54 -12.68
N GLY A 362 1.49 -31.38 -13.90
CA GLY A 362 0.48 -32.28 -14.47
C GLY A 362 -0.14 -31.69 -15.73
N PRO A 363 -1.18 -32.37 -16.28
CA PRO A 363 -1.90 -31.83 -17.43
C PRO A 363 -2.57 -30.51 -17.07
N ALA A 364 -2.22 -29.46 -17.80
CA ALA A 364 -2.74 -28.12 -17.56
C ALA A 364 -4.24 -28.01 -17.93
N ARG A 365 -4.68 -28.81 -18.88
CA ARG A 365 -6.08 -28.90 -19.31
C ARG A 365 -6.52 -30.35 -19.47
N ASP A 366 -7.81 -30.61 -19.34
CA ASP A 366 -8.40 -31.91 -19.63
C ASP A 366 -8.53 -32.17 -21.15
N ALA A 367 -9.06 -33.34 -21.52
CA ALA A 367 -9.25 -33.73 -22.92
C ALA A 367 -10.25 -32.80 -23.68
N ASN A 368 -11.05 -32.04 -22.98
CA ASN A 368 -12.03 -31.08 -23.54
C ASN A 368 -11.50 -29.64 -23.55
N GLY A 369 -10.25 -29.42 -23.11
CA GLY A 369 -9.63 -28.12 -23.03
C GLY A 369 -9.97 -27.33 -21.77
N LYS A 370 -10.70 -27.90 -20.82
CA LYS A 370 -11.03 -27.25 -19.54
C LYS A 370 -9.77 -27.17 -18.67
N ILE A 371 -9.54 -26.01 -18.08
CA ILE A 371 -8.38 -25.76 -17.21
C ILE A 371 -8.42 -26.62 -15.94
N ASN A 372 -7.29 -27.19 -15.58
CA ASN A 372 -7.08 -27.94 -14.35
C ASN A 372 -6.44 -27.06 -13.27
N SER A 373 -7.00 -27.11 -12.06
CA SER A 373 -6.30 -26.63 -10.87
C SER A 373 -5.20 -27.61 -10.46
N ASN A 374 -4.16 -27.12 -9.78
CA ASN A 374 -3.12 -28.00 -9.24
C ASN A 374 -3.64 -28.81 -8.04
N ARG A 375 -2.87 -29.82 -7.61
CA ARG A 375 -3.30 -30.76 -6.56
C ARG A 375 -3.45 -30.13 -5.16
N SER A 376 -2.94 -28.91 -4.94
CA SER A 376 -3.22 -28.12 -3.73
C SER A 376 -4.60 -27.45 -3.76
N PHE A 377 -5.29 -27.52 -4.90
CA PHE A 377 -6.65 -27.04 -5.10
C PHE A 377 -7.54 -28.17 -5.69
N PRO A 378 -7.78 -29.23 -4.92
CA PRO A 378 -8.45 -30.43 -5.45
C PRO A 378 -9.91 -30.21 -5.85
N ASP A 379 -10.56 -29.20 -5.31
CA ASP A 379 -11.96 -28.86 -5.57
C ASP A 379 -12.19 -27.36 -5.43
N MET A 380 -12.20 -26.67 -6.58
CA MET A 380 -12.38 -25.21 -6.64
C MET A 380 -13.78 -24.77 -6.22
N LYS A 381 -14.81 -25.59 -6.50
CA LYS A 381 -16.19 -25.30 -6.09
C LYS A 381 -16.35 -25.36 -4.58
N LYS A 382 -15.81 -26.39 -3.95
CA LYS A 382 -15.79 -26.50 -2.48
C LYS A 382 -15.04 -25.37 -1.82
N LEU A 383 -13.94 -24.91 -2.42
CA LEU A 383 -13.18 -23.76 -1.94
C LEU A 383 -14.03 -22.48 -1.94
N THR A 384 -14.67 -22.16 -3.06
CA THR A 384 -15.52 -20.97 -3.17
C THR A 384 -16.74 -21.06 -2.25
N ASP A 385 -17.38 -22.23 -2.14
CA ASP A 385 -18.49 -22.45 -1.19
C ASP A 385 -18.06 -22.20 0.25
N GLY A 386 -16.84 -22.64 0.63
CA GLY A 386 -16.27 -22.38 1.94
C GLY A 386 -16.05 -20.90 2.22
N ILE A 387 -15.60 -20.12 1.22
CA ILE A 387 -15.45 -18.67 1.31
C ILE A 387 -16.83 -18.01 1.40
N HIS A 388 -17.77 -18.39 0.55
CA HIS A 388 -19.15 -17.86 0.52
C HIS A 388 -19.92 -18.11 1.83
N ALA A 389 -19.62 -19.19 2.54
CA ALA A 389 -20.25 -19.51 3.84
C ALA A 389 -20.04 -18.42 4.90
N TYR A 390 -18.98 -17.61 4.76
CA TYR A 390 -18.73 -16.41 5.59
C TYR A 390 -19.39 -15.14 5.02
N GLY A 391 -20.11 -15.21 3.90
CA GLY A 391 -20.63 -14.04 3.15
C GLY A 391 -19.53 -13.27 2.42
N LEU A 392 -18.36 -13.87 2.26
CA LEU A 392 -17.24 -13.34 1.49
C LEU A 392 -17.34 -13.76 0.03
N LYS A 393 -16.58 -13.13 -0.84
CA LYS A 393 -16.51 -13.39 -2.28
C LYS A 393 -15.14 -13.98 -2.63
N ALA A 394 -15.11 -14.88 -3.61
CA ALA A 394 -13.89 -15.54 -4.05
C ALA A 394 -13.38 -14.92 -5.36
N GLY A 395 -12.07 -14.65 -5.42
CA GLY A 395 -11.40 -14.22 -6.64
C GLY A 395 -10.29 -15.15 -7.06
N LEU A 396 -9.89 -15.05 -8.32
CA LEU A 396 -8.77 -15.80 -8.88
C LEU A 396 -7.91 -14.93 -9.79
N TYR A 397 -6.85 -15.52 -10.32
CA TYR A 397 -5.88 -14.90 -11.20
C TYR A 397 -5.75 -15.70 -12.50
N SER A 398 -5.49 -15.04 -13.62
CA SER A 398 -5.03 -15.62 -14.87
C SER A 398 -4.42 -14.54 -15.78
N GLY A 399 -4.24 -14.82 -17.06
CA GLY A 399 -3.72 -13.85 -18.01
C GLY A 399 -4.07 -14.19 -19.47
N PRO A 400 -3.92 -13.20 -20.40
CA PRO A 400 -4.23 -13.37 -21.81
C PRO A 400 -3.21 -14.19 -22.57
N GLY A 401 -2.02 -14.42 -22.00
CA GLY A 401 -0.97 -15.20 -22.65
C GLY A 401 -1.14 -16.70 -22.48
N PRO A 402 -0.25 -17.53 -23.05
CA PRO A 402 -0.27 -18.97 -22.83
C PRO A 402 0.17 -19.37 -21.41
N LEU A 403 0.95 -18.53 -20.75
CA LEU A 403 1.44 -18.77 -19.38
C LEU A 403 1.25 -17.53 -18.51
N THR A 404 1.00 -17.76 -17.23
CA THR A 404 1.01 -16.74 -16.18
C THR A 404 2.43 -16.20 -15.93
N CYS A 405 2.59 -15.20 -15.07
CA CYS A 405 3.89 -14.72 -14.62
C CYS A 405 4.68 -15.78 -13.84
N GLY A 406 3.99 -16.66 -13.09
CA GLY A 406 4.52 -17.83 -12.42
C GLY A 406 4.81 -19.03 -13.33
N LYS A 407 4.57 -18.88 -14.64
CA LYS A 407 4.70 -19.93 -15.65
C LYS A 407 3.67 -21.07 -15.50
N CYS A 408 2.57 -20.80 -14.84
CA CYS A 408 1.42 -21.68 -14.83
C CYS A 408 0.57 -21.50 -16.10
N GLU A 409 -0.40 -22.39 -16.33
CA GLU A 409 -1.33 -22.29 -17.45
C GLU A 409 -2.13 -20.98 -17.39
N ALA A 410 -2.36 -20.36 -18.56
CA ALA A 410 -3.22 -19.18 -18.67
C ALA A 410 -4.24 -19.33 -19.80
N SER A 411 -5.01 -18.27 -20.13
CA SER A 411 -6.25 -18.42 -20.89
C SER A 411 -6.11 -18.34 -22.42
N TYR A 412 -4.92 -18.15 -22.97
CA TYR A 412 -4.73 -17.92 -24.41
C TYR A 412 -5.37 -19.02 -25.26
N GLY A 413 -6.37 -18.64 -26.09
CA GLY A 413 -7.11 -19.56 -26.95
C GLY A 413 -8.20 -20.39 -26.25
N HIS A 414 -8.42 -20.18 -24.95
CA HIS A 414 -9.39 -20.88 -24.12
C HIS A 414 -10.27 -19.93 -23.28
N GLU A 415 -10.34 -18.66 -23.63
CA GLU A 415 -10.92 -17.60 -22.82
C GLU A 415 -12.39 -17.90 -22.45
N MET A 416 -13.18 -18.45 -23.36
CA MET A 416 -14.58 -18.82 -23.08
C MET A 416 -14.67 -19.98 -22.10
N GLN A 417 -13.91 -21.06 -22.33
CA GLN A 417 -13.93 -22.25 -21.46
C GLN A 417 -13.45 -21.91 -20.05
N ASP A 418 -12.48 -21.02 -19.91
CA ASP A 418 -11.96 -20.57 -18.64
C ASP A 418 -13.00 -19.69 -17.91
N ALA A 419 -13.62 -18.74 -18.60
CA ALA A 419 -14.69 -17.92 -18.04
C ALA A 419 -15.88 -18.77 -17.55
N GLU A 420 -16.28 -19.80 -18.31
CA GLU A 420 -17.31 -20.77 -17.93
C GLU A 420 -16.87 -21.55 -16.66
N SER A 421 -15.63 -22.06 -16.65
CA SER A 421 -15.10 -22.81 -15.50
C SER A 421 -15.09 -21.96 -14.23
N TRP A 422 -14.64 -20.71 -14.32
CA TRP A 422 -14.57 -19.80 -13.16
C TRP A 422 -15.97 -19.46 -12.63
N ALA A 423 -16.94 -19.24 -13.52
CA ALA A 423 -18.32 -18.99 -13.14
C ALA A 423 -18.96 -20.23 -12.48
N ASP A 424 -18.75 -21.44 -13.04
CA ASP A 424 -19.27 -22.72 -12.52
C ASP A 424 -18.65 -23.05 -11.14
N TRP A 425 -17.37 -22.76 -10.96
CA TRP A 425 -16.72 -22.90 -9.67
C TRP A 425 -17.19 -21.89 -8.63
N GLY A 426 -17.79 -20.77 -9.06
CA GLY A 426 -18.36 -19.77 -8.15
C GLY A 426 -17.47 -18.58 -7.87
N PHE A 427 -16.48 -18.29 -8.69
CA PHE A 427 -15.65 -17.09 -8.54
C PHE A 427 -16.38 -15.81 -8.88
N ASP A 428 -16.07 -14.74 -8.15
CA ASP A 428 -16.70 -13.41 -8.19
C ASP A 428 -15.75 -12.31 -8.64
N TYR A 429 -14.47 -12.63 -8.87
CA TYR A 429 -13.41 -11.68 -9.23
C TYR A 429 -12.32 -12.39 -10.03
N VAL A 430 -11.74 -11.71 -11.02
CA VAL A 430 -10.55 -12.18 -11.74
C VAL A 430 -9.54 -11.05 -11.92
N LYS A 431 -8.30 -11.27 -11.46
CA LYS A 431 -7.13 -10.46 -11.82
C LYS A 431 -6.53 -11.05 -13.09
N TYR A 432 -6.49 -10.26 -14.17
CA TYR A 432 -6.07 -10.73 -15.49
C TYR A 432 -4.80 -10.01 -15.91
N ASP A 433 -3.67 -10.72 -15.83
CA ASP A 433 -2.32 -10.15 -15.88
C ASP A 433 -1.66 -10.34 -17.26
N TRP A 434 -0.99 -9.30 -17.74
CA TRP A 434 -0.35 -9.24 -19.07
C TRP A 434 0.68 -10.35 -19.33
N CYS A 435 1.59 -10.59 -18.39
CA CYS A 435 2.62 -11.66 -18.36
C CYS A 435 3.20 -12.08 -19.73
N SER A 436 2.94 -13.33 -20.14
CA SER A 436 3.49 -13.91 -21.39
C SER A 436 2.84 -13.40 -22.69
N TYR A 437 1.79 -12.60 -22.63
CA TYR A 437 1.18 -12.02 -23.83
C TYR A 437 2.12 -11.10 -24.62
N THR A 438 3.17 -10.59 -23.97
CA THR A 438 4.22 -9.79 -24.62
C THR A 438 4.73 -10.43 -25.91
N GLN A 439 4.98 -11.73 -25.93
CA GLN A 439 5.49 -12.42 -27.13
C GLN A 439 4.49 -12.45 -28.27
N ILE A 440 3.21 -12.62 -27.93
CA ILE A 440 2.11 -12.59 -28.90
C ILE A 440 1.95 -11.18 -29.44
N PHE A 441 1.93 -10.18 -28.57
CA PHE A 441 1.86 -8.78 -28.94
C PHE A 441 2.98 -8.38 -29.92
N GLU A 442 4.24 -8.70 -29.63
CA GLU A 442 5.37 -8.40 -30.51
C GLU A 442 5.26 -9.11 -31.87
N LYS A 443 4.82 -10.38 -31.88
CA LYS A 443 4.61 -11.16 -33.12
C LYS A 443 3.49 -10.58 -33.98
N GLU A 444 2.34 -10.19 -33.38
CA GLU A 444 1.17 -9.69 -34.09
C GLU A 444 1.34 -8.25 -34.59
N THR A 445 2.03 -7.40 -33.83
CA THR A 445 2.12 -5.97 -34.13
C THR A 445 3.45 -5.58 -34.82
N GLY A 446 4.47 -6.40 -34.71
CA GLY A 446 5.85 -6.07 -35.15
C GLY A 446 6.54 -5.04 -34.25
N LEU A 447 5.89 -4.56 -33.18
CA LEU A 447 6.44 -3.56 -32.27
C LEU A 447 7.20 -4.23 -31.13
N LYS A 448 8.23 -3.56 -30.63
CA LYS A 448 8.95 -4.01 -29.42
C LYS A 448 8.25 -3.53 -28.17
N PHE A 449 7.77 -4.46 -27.37
CA PHE A 449 7.03 -4.17 -26.12
C PHE A 449 7.79 -3.20 -25.20
N ARG A 450 9.10 -3.38 -25.02
CA ARG A 450 9.93 -2.51 -24.18
C ARG A 450 9.95 -1.05 -24.62
N GLU A 451 9.78 -0.78 -25.91
CA GLU A 451 9.82 0.55 -26.49
C GLU A 451 8.49 1.28 -26.30
N ILE A 452 7.36 0.56 -26.40
CA ILE A 452 6.03 1.19 -26.42
C ILE A 452 5.24 1.06 -25.11
N ARG A 453 5.65 0.18 -24.18
CA ARG A 453 4.88 -0.09 -22.96
C ARG A 453 4.64 1.15 -22.08
N ARG A 454 5.47 2.16 -22.17
CA ARG A 454 5.37 3.42 -21.42
C ARG A 454 4.95 4.60 -22.28
N GLU A 455 4.80 4.40 -23.58
CA GLU A 455 4.32 5.44 -24.46
C GLU A 455 2.84 5.74 -24.14
N PRO A 456 2.45 7.04 -23.99
CA PRO A 456 1.09 7.42 -23.70
C PRO A 456 0.19 7.34 -24.95
N VAL A 457 0.28 6.22 -25.68
CA VAL A 457 -0.42 6.00 -26.95
C VAL A 457 -1.33 4.78 -26.82
N ARG A 458 -2.60 4.96 -27.17
CA ARG A 458 -3.57 3.87 -27.30
C ARG A 458 -3.15 2.96 -28.45
N HIS A 459 -3.16 1.64 -28.23
CA HIS A 459 -2.82 0.66 -29.25
C HIS A 459 -3.75 -0.55 -29.19
N PRO A 460 -4.39 -0.95 -30.30
CA PRO A 460 -5.35 -2.08 -30.33
C PRO A 460 -4.79 -3.40 -29.79
N GLY A 461 -3.47 -3.62 -29.91
CA GLY A 461 -2.81 -4.82 -29.40
C GLY A 461 -2.87 -4.92 -27.87
N PHE A 462 -2.97 -3.80 -27.14
CA PHE A 462 -3.19 -3.81 -25.70
C PHE A 462 -4.67 -4.08 -25.35
N GLU A 463 -5.63 -3.65 -26.18
CA GLU A 463 -7.05 -3.79 -25.94
C GLU A 463 -7.58 -5.20 -26.28
N LYS A 464 -7.12 -5.77 -27.39
CA LYS A 464 -7.60 -7.02 -27.97
C LYS A 464 -7.80 -8.16 -26.96
N PRO A 465 -6.78 -8.54 -26.17
CA PRO A 465 -6.89 -9.68 -25.27
C PRO A 465 -7.87 -9.42 -24.10
N TYR A 466 -7.90 -8.19 -23.59
CA TYR A 466 -8.81 -7.83 -22.50
C TYR A 466 -10.27 -7.77 -22.95
N LYS A 467 -10.50 -7.22 -24.14
CA LYS A 467 -11.84 -7.22 -24.73
C LYS A 467 -12.35 -8.64 -25.00
N LEU A 468 -11.50 -9.54 -25.48
CA LEU A 468 -11.87 -10.94 -25.72
C LEU A 468 -12.36 -11.62 -24.43
N MET A 469 -11.58 -11.53 -23.35
CA MET A 469 -11.97 -12.10 -22.06
C MET A 469 -13.18 -11.37 -21.47
N GLY A 470 -13.28 -10.05 -21.59
CA GLY A 470 -14.45 -9.29 -21.13
C GLY A 470 -15.75 -9.72 -21.82
N ASP A 471 -15.71 -9.98 -23.14
CA ASP A 471 -16.85 -10.51 -23.89
C ASP A 471 -17.22 -11.95 -23.45
N CYS A 472 -16.26 -12.76 -22.99
CA CYS A 472 -16.49 -14.08 -22.43
C CYS A 472 -17.12 -14.01 -21.01
N LEU A 473 -16.60 -13.17 -20.13
CA LEU A 473 -17.12 -12.97 -18.77
C LEU A 473 -18.54 -12.39 -18.77
N LYS A 474 -18.83 -11.50 -19.72
CA LYS A 474 -20.16 -10.90 -19.85
C LYS A 474 -21.26 -11.92 -20.16
N LYS A 475 -20.93 -13.05 -20.78
CA LYS A 475 -21.87 -14.13 -21.09
C LYS A 475 -22.17 -15.04 -19.90
N GLN A 476 -21.42 -14.95 -18.83
CA GLN A 476 -21.61 -15.82 -17.68
C GLN A 476 -22.81 -15.42 -16.86
N LYS A 477 -23.45 -16.41 -16.19
CA LYS A 477 -24.60 -16.22 -15.30
C LYS A 477 -24.24 -15.84 -13.88
N ARG A 478 -23.05 -15.29 -13.68
CA ARG A 478 -22.51 -14.83 -12.42
C ARG A 478 -21.72 -13.54 -12.65
N ASP A 479 -21.77 -12.63 -11.68
CA ASP A 479 -20.97 -11.43 -11.72
C ASP A 479 -19.53 -11.76 -11.32
N ILE A 480 -18.60 -11.47 -12.21
CA ILE A 480 -17.16 -11.59 -11.97
C ILE A 480 -16.56 -10.21 -12.18
N VAL A 481 -16.06 -9.59 -11.12
CA VAL A 481 -15.33 -8.33 -11.21
C VAL A 481 -14.04 -8.57 -12.00
N TYR A 482 -13.88 -7.85 -13.09
CA TYR A 482 -12.77 -8.02 -14.01
C TYR A 482 -11.71 -6.94 -13.79
N SER A 483 -10.60 -7.34 -13.21
CA SER A 483 -9.48 -6.45 -12.84
C SER A 483 -8.30 -6.61 -13.79
N PHE A 484 -7.98 -5.55 -14.51
CA PHE A 484 -6.88 -5.52 -15.47
C PHE A 484 -5.55 -5.30 -14.78
N CYS A 485 -4.66 -6.27 -14.83
CA CYS A 485 -3.28 -6.15 -14.38
C CYS A 485 -2.36 -6.00 -15.60
N GLN A 486 -2.44 -4.87 -16.28
CA GLN A 486 -1.64 -4.56 -17.47
C GLN A 486 -0.80 -3.28 -17.29
N TYR A 487 -0.57 -2.89 -16.03
CA TYR A 487 0.44 -1.89 -15.64
C TYR A 487 0.24 -0.47 -16.21
N GLY A 488 -0.98 -0.08 -16.54
CA GLY A 488 -1.30 1.25 -17.10
C GLY A 488 -0.93 1.43 -18.58
N MET A 489 -0.59 0.35 -19.29
CA MET A 489 -0.13 0.42 -20.68
C MET A 489 -1.25 0.81 -21.64
N GLY A 490 -0.84 1.47 -22.76
CA GLY A 490 -1.72 1.75 -23.89
C GLY A 490 -2.95 2.59 -23.53
N LYS A 491 -2.85 3.46 -22.51
CA LYS A 491 -3.96 4.29 -22.03
C LYS A 491 -5.20 3.48 -21.63
N VAL A 492 -5.02 2.43 -20.85
CA VAL A 492 -6.11 1.52 -20.40
C VAL A 492 -7.30 2.27 -19.80
N GLN A 493 -7.06 3.38 -19.12
CA GLN A 493 -8.10 4.22 -18.54
C GLN A 493 -9.14 4.72 -19.58
N GLU A 494 -8.76 4.82 -20.86
CA GLU A 494 -9.63 5.34 -21.93
C GLU A 494 -10.48 4.25 -22.60
N TRP A 495 -10.10 2.97 -22.51
CA TRP A 495 -10.77 1.89 -23.23
C TRP A 495 -11.17 0.70 -22.36
N GLY A 496 -10.60 0.54 -21.19
CA GLY A 496 -10.74 -0.68 -20.40
C GLY A 496 -12.15 -0.92 -19.89
N GLU A 497 -12.93 0.12 -19.56
CA GLU A 497 -14.34 -0.01 -19.21
C GLU A 497 -15.15 -0.58 -20.38
N ALA A 498 -14.94 -0.08 -21.61
CA ALA A 498 -15.61 -0.61 -22.81
C ALA A 498 -15.20 -2.06 -23.11
N ALA A 499 -14.02 -2.50 -22.67
CA ALA A 499 -13.57 -3.88 -22.73
C ALA A 499 -14.16 -4.77 -21.62
N GLY A 500 -15.02 -4.22 -20.74
CA GLY A 500 -15.72 -4.93 -19.69
C GLY A 500 -15.03 -4.94 -18.32
N GLY A 501 -13.98 -4.14 -18.13
CA GLY A 501 -13.24 -4.02 -16.87
C GLY A 501 -13.99 -3.25 -15.79
N GLN A 502 -13.71 -3.55 -14.51
CA GLN A 502 -14.13 -2.78 -13.35
C GLN A 502 -12.97 -2.18 -12.58
N CYS A 503 -11.77 -2.76 -12.72
CA CYS A 503 -10.56 -2.25 -12.10
C CYS A 503 -9.40 -2.28 -13.10
N TRP A 504 -8.44 -1.38 -12.95
CA TRP A 504 -7.27 -1.32 -13.82
C TRP A 504 -6.02 -0.88 -13.07
N ARG A 505 -4.95 -1.69 -13.14
CA ARG A 505 -3.64 -1.34 -12.59
C ARG A 505 -3.09 -0.11 -13.31
N SER A 506 -2.78 0.91 -12.54
CA SER A 506 -2.28 2.18 -13.10
C SER A 506 -0.78 2.18 -13.39
N TRP A 507 -0.02 1.23 -12.78
CA TRP A 507 1.44 1.15 -12.90
C TRP A 507 1.97 -0.25 -12.56
N ASP A 508 3.33 -0.41 -12.55
CA ASP A 508 4.04 -1.62 -12.12
C ASP A 508 3.76 -1.97 -10.64
N ASP A 509 4.22 -3.15 -10.19
CA ASP A 509 4.04 -3.63 -8.83
C ASP A 509 4.64 -2.66 -7.80
N LEU A 510 3.92 -2.46 -6.70
CA LEU A 510 4.35 -1.66 -5.56
C LEU A 510 5.28 -2.49 -4.68
N LYS A 511 6.26 -1.83 -4.05
CA LYS A 511 7.12 -2.42 -3.03
C LYS A 511 6.91 -1.69 -1.71
N ASP A 512 7.11 -2.39 -0.62
CA ASP A 512 6.88 -1.93 0.74
C ASP A 512 8.02 -1.05 1.30
N THR A 513 8.36 -0.02 0.54
CA THR A 513 9.37 0.97 0.93
C THR A 513 8.91 2.38 0.57
N TRP A 514 9.34 3.37 1.34
CA TRP A 514 8.93 4.76 1.15
C TRP A 514 9.22 5.31 -0.26
N PRO A 515 10.38 5.09 -0.90
CA PRO A 515 10.62 5.58 -2.26
C PRO A 515 9.62 5.04 -3.29
N TRP A 516 9.16 3.80 -3.13
CA TRP A 516 8.12 3.26 -3.99
C TRP A 516 6.76 3.91 -3.72
N MET A 517 6.50 4.26 -2.45
CA MET A 517 5.33 5.06 -2.08
C MET A 517 5.39 6.45 -2.70
N GLU A 518 6.52 7.16 -2.64
CA GLU A 518 6.68 8.47 -3.27
C GLU A 518 6.45 8.42 -4.78
N LEU A 519 7.01 7.42 -5.47
CA LEU A 519 6.74 7.20 -6.89
C LEU A 519 5.25 6.94 -7.18
N ALA A 520 4.58 6.21 -6.29
CA ALA A 520 3.14 6.00 -6.41
C ALA A 520 2.37 7.31 -6.22
N LEU A 521 2.74 8.12 -5.24
CA LEU A 521 2.10 9.41 -4.95
C LEU A 521 2.24 10.40 -6.12
N ASP A 522 3.36 10.43 -6.79
CA ASP A 522 3.60 11.36 -7.90
C ASP A 522 3.13 10.83 -9.26
N GLY A 523 3.36 9.56 -9.56
CA GLY A 523 3.11 8.98 -10.87
C GLY A 523 1.79 8.23 -10.99
N ARG A 524 1.43 7.43 -9.98
CA ARG A 524 0.29 6.49 -10.08
C ARG A 524 -1.03 7.08 -9.66
N ILE A 525 -1.02 7.91 -8.63
CA ILE A 525 -2.22 8.54 -8.08
C ILE A 525 -2.21 10.08 -8.17
N GLY A 526 -1.03 10.68 -8.23
CA GLY A 526 -0.84 12.14 -8.32
C GLY A 526 -0.89 12.69 -9.73
N GLY A 527 -0.91 11.83 -10.76
CA GLY A 527 -0.96 12.25 -12.16
C GLY A 527 -2.21 13.10 -12.47
N GLU A 528 -2.04 14.16 -13.28
CA GLU A 528 -3.06 15.18 -13.56
C GLU A 528 -4.42 14.64 -14.02
N ASN A 529 -4.47 13.44 -14.57
CA ASN A 529 -5.66 12.87 -15.17
C ASN A 529 -6.25 11.69 -14.41
N PHE A 530 -5.62 11.20 -13.33
CA PHE A 530 -6.09 10.01 -12.62
C PHE A 530 -7.55 10.17 -12.14
N HIS A 531 -7.87 11.31 -11.53
CA HIS A 531 -9.21 11.60 -11.00
C HIS A 531 -10.32 11.69 -12.06
N LYS A 532 -9.98 11.84 -13.34
CA LYS A 532 -10.98 11.97 -14.42
C LYS A 532 -11.62 10.65 -14.83
N TYR A 533 -10.99 9.53 -14.50
CA TYR A 533 -11.39 8.21 -15.00
C TYR A 533 -12.12 7.37 -13.96
N ASN A 534 -11.91 7.62 -12.66
CA ASN A 534 -12.58 6.86 -11.61
C ASN A 534 -14.05 7.27 -11.46
N HIS A 535 -14.92 6.28 -11.49
CA HIS A 535 -16.35 6.42 -11.22
C HIS A 535 -16.94 5.06 -10.83
N PRO A 536 -18.20 5.00 -10.32
CA PRO A 536 -18.84 3.74 -10.00
C PRO A 536 -18.80 2.72 -11.17
N GLY A 537 -18.17 1.59 -10.92
CA GLY A 537 -17.95 0.52 -11.90
C GLY A 537 -16.60 0.55 -12.63
N TRP A 538 -15.79 1.60 -12.47
CA TRP A 538 -14.46 1.70 -13.11
C TRP A 538 -13.43 2.38 -12.18
N TRP A 539 -12.49 1.61 -11.63
CA TRP A 539 -11.59 2.02 -10.56
C TRP A 539 -10.13 1.82 -10.93
N ALA A 540 -9.37 2.87 -10.83
CA ALA A 540 -7.92 2.80 -10.93
C ALA A 540 -7.32 2.11 -9.70
N ASP A 541 -6.43 1.15 -9.95
CA ASP A 541 -5.77 0.32 -8.96
C ASP A 541 -4.26 0.66 -8.92
N PRO A 542 -3.77 1.40 -7.92
CA PRO A 542 -2.35 1.69 -7.77
C PRO A 542 -1.55 0.52 -7.19
N ASP A 543 -2.16 -0.60 -6.95
CA ASP A 543 -1.68 -1.86 -6.41
C ASP A 543 -2.16 -2.17 -4.98
N MET A 544 -1.82 -3.38 -4.51
CA MET A 544 -2.19 -3.90 -3.20
C MET A 544 -1.67 -3.05 -2.04
N MET A 545 -2.36 -3.14 -0.92
CA MET A 545 -1.94 -2.51 0.33
C MET A 545 -0.82 -3.33 0.97
N ILE A 546 0.36 -2.75 1.06
CA ILE A 546 1.59 -3.37 1.56
C ILE A 546 1.84 -3.03 3.03
N VAL A 547 0.86 -3.35 3.87
CA VAL A 547 0.90 -3.18 5.34
C VAL A 547 1.10 -4.52 6.05
N GLY A 548 1.55 -4.52 7.29
CA GLY A 548 1.70 -5.73 8.10
C GLY A 548 2.74 -6.73 7.57
N GLN A 549 2.54 -8.02 7.82
CA GLN A 549 3.50 -9.06 7.43
C GLN A 549 3.40 -9.43 5.95
N GLN A 550 4.52 -9.33 5.26
CA GLN A 550 4.70 -9.59 3.82
C GLN A 550 5.57 -10.84 3.60
N PHE A 551 5.53 -11.35 2.36
CA PHE A 551 6.50 -12.34 1.87
C PHE A 551 7.15 -11.82 0.59
N SER A 552 8.43 -11.56 0.67
CA SER A 552 9.23 -11.22 -0.50
C SER A 552 10.65 -11.78 -0.35
N PHE A 553 11.39 -11.86 -1.45
CA PHE A 553 12.77 -12.36 -1.46
C PHE A 553 12.96 -13.74 -0.80
N GLY A 554 11.90 -14.57 -0.77
CA GLY A 554 11.95 -15.93 -0.22
C GLY A 554 11.78 -16.04 1.29
N HIS A 555 11.42 -14.97 2.00
CA HIS A 555 11.17 -14.98 3.45
C HIS A 555 10.01 -14.07 3.86
N ASP A 556 9.43 -14.40 5.01
CA ASP A 556 8.43 -13.57 5.66
C ASP A 556 9.11 -12.41 6.41
N HIS A 557 8.54 -11.21 6.34
CA HIS A 557 9.04 -10.02 7.05
C HIS A 557 7.88 -9.05 7.32
N GLN A 558 8.03 -8.20 8.32
CA GLN A 558 7.15 -7.05 8.49
C GLN A 558 7.43 -6.06 7.36
N THR A 559 6.39 -5.34 6.91
CA THR A 559 6.56 -4.28 5.93
C THR A 559 7.68 -3.32 6.36
N PHE A 560 8.47 -2.87 5.42
CA PHE A 560 9.51 -1.87 5.68
C PHE A 560 8.94 -0.46 5.84
N LEU A 561 7.65 -0.26 5.58
CA LEU A 561 6.97 1.01 5.84
C LEU A 561 6.84 1.24 7.35
N THR A 562 7.24 2.42 7.79
CA THR A 562 7.00 2.89 9.16
C THR A 562 5.51 3.02 9.45
N PRO A 563 5.07 3.11 10.71
CA PRO A 563 3.67 3.40 11.03
C PRO A 563 3.12 4.65 10.34
N ASN A 564 3.88 5.73 10.27
CA ASN A 564 3.49 6.97 9.58
C ASN A 564 3.23 6.74 8.09
N GLU A 565 4.12 6.01 7.43
CA GLU A 565 4.03 5.68 6.01
C GLU A 565 2.86 4.75 5.72
N GLN A 566 2.56 3.80 6.62
CA GLN A 566 1.38 2.94 6.51
C GLN A 566 0.08 3.76 6.66
N TYR A 567 0.02 4.74 7.57
CA TYR A 567 -1.11 5.68 7.64
C TYR A 567 -1.27 6.50 6.36
N THR A 568 -0.18 6.96 5.77
CA THR A 568 -0.19 7.68 4.48
C THR A 568 -0.68 6.79 3.35
N HIS A 569 -0.17 5.56 3.28
CA HIS A 569 -0.59 4.57 2.30
C HIS A 569 -2.10 4.32 2.34
N VAL A 570 -2.65 3.92 3.49
CA VAL A 570 -4.08 3.63 3.63
C VAL A 570 -4.94 4.88 3.39
N SER A 571 -4.53 6.05 3.94
CA SER A 571 -5.26 7.31 3.74
C SER A 571 -5.41 7.65 2.25
N LEU A 572 -4.33 7.57 1.49
CA LEU A 572 -4.36 7.98 0.09
C LEU A 572 -5.04 6.95 -0.81
N TRP A 573 -4.92 5.64 -0.55
CA TRP A 573 -5.72 4.63 -1.25
C TRP A 573 -7.23 4.85 -1.02
N CYS A 574 -7.63 5.20 0.20
CA CYS A 574 -9.02 5.58 0.48
C CYS A 574 -9.42 6.89 -0.22
N MET A 575 -8.54 7.90 -0.23
CA MET A 575 -8.82 9.20 -0.86
C MET A 575 -8.99 9.08 -2.37
N VAL A 576 -8.18 8.30 -3.05
CA VAL A 576 -8.30 8.14 -4.51
C VAL A 576 -9.38 7.14 -4.92
N GLY A 577 -9.99 6.43 -3.98
CA GLY A 577 -11.07 5.46 -4.27
C GLY A 577 -10.56 4.27 -5.07
N SER A 578 -9.38 3.77 -4.72
CA SER A 578 -8.81 2.56 -5.31
C SER A 578 -9.43 1.30 -4.73
N PRO A 579 -9.37 0.16 -5.43
CA PRO A 579 -9.53 -1.14 -4.80
C PRO A 579 -8.62 -1.26 -3.58
N LEU A 580 -9.17 -1.73 -2.46
CA LEU A 580 -8.42 -1.95 -1.24
C LEU A 580 -8.14 -3.46 -1.12
N LEU A 581 -6.99 -3.90 -1.62
CA LEU A 581 -6.59 -5.31 -1.59
C LEU A 581 -5.44 -5.49 -0.60
N ILE A 582 -5.73 -6.08 0.57
CA ILE A 582 -4.75 -6.35 1.62
C ILE A 582 -3.72 -7.36 1.10
N GLY A 583 -2.42 -7.03 1.20
CA GLY A 583 -1.31 -7.90 0.80
C GLY A 583 -0.63 -8.62 1.96
N CYS A 584 -1.08 -8.46 3.21
CA CYS A 584 -0.45 -9.10 4.37
C CYS A 584 -1.08 -10.45 4.75
N ASP A 585 -0.39 -11.19 5.62
CA ASP A 585 -0.92 -12.42 6.22
C ASP A 585 -2.01 -12.08 7.25
N LEU A 586 -3.27 -12.38 6.90
CA LEU A 586 -4.42 -12.13 7.78
C LEU A 586 -4.41 -12.99 9.05
N THR A 587 -3.68 -14.11 9.06
CA THR A 587 -3.63 -15.03 10.19
C THR A 587 -2.69 -14.57 11.30
N THR A 588 -1.80 -13.61 11.00
CA THR A 588 -0.74 -13.13 11.91
C THR A 588 -0.77 -11.63 12.18
N MET A 589 -1.85 -10.93 11.78
CA MET A 589 -1.96 -9.48 11.97
C MET A 589 -1.79 -9.06 13.43
N ASP A 590 -0.89 -8.12 13.68
CA ASP A 590 -0.72 -7.46 14.96
C ASP A 590 -1.84 -6.42 15.24
N ALA A 591 -1.83 -5.83 16.43
CA ALA A 591 -2.82 -4.84 16.83
C ALA A 591 -2.78 -3.57 15.97
N PHE A 592 -1.59 -3.13 15.57
CA PHE A 592 -1.42 -1.95 14.72
C PHE A 592 -2.00 -2.20 13.33
N THR A 593 -1.64 -3.29 12.66
CA THR A 593 -2.17 -3.67 11.35
C THR A 593 -3.70 -3.78 11.37
N LYS A 594 -4.26 -4.43 12.39
CA LYS A 594 -5.72 -4.48 12.58
C LYS A 594 -6.33 -3.08 12.68
N SER A 595 -5.72 -2.20 13.48
CA SER A 595 -6.24 -0.86 13.74
C SER A 595 -6.33 0.01 12.47
N ILE A 596 -5.33 -0.08 11.57
CA ILE A 596 -5.33 0.68 10.32
C ILE A 596 -6.30 0.11 9.27
N LEU A 597 -6.58 -1.20 9.31
CA LEU A 597 -7.50 -1.86 8.39
C LEU A 597 -8.95 -1.86 8.87
N MET A 598 -9.22 -1.48 10.11
CA MET A 598 -10.56 -1.51 10.72
C MET A 598 -11.11 -0.13 11.08
N ASN A 599 -10.59 0.95 10.50
CA ASN A 599 -11.13 2.28 10.74
C ASN A 599 -12.32 2.59 9.82
N ASP A 600 -13.53 2.51 10.36
CA ASP A 600 -14.75 2.70 9.58
C ASP A 600 -14.90 4.09 8.95
N GLU A 601 -14.34 5.15 9.55
CA GLU A 601 -14.47 6.50 9.01
C GLU A 601 -13.49 6.74 7.86
N VAL A 602 -12.31 6.12 7.91
CA VAL A 602 -11.34 6.13 6.81
C VAL A 602 -11.84 5.25 5.66
N ILE A 603 -12.33 4.02 5.95
CA ILE A 603 -12.93 3.14 4.96
C ILE A 603 -14.13 3.80 4.27
N ALA A 604 -14.98 4.52 5.02
CA ALA A 604 -16.14 5.21 4.46
C ALA A 604 -15.77 6.27 3.41
N VAL A 605 -14.55 6.84 3.46
CA VAL A 605 -14.06 7.73 2.39
C VAL A 605 -13.91 6.94 1.10
N SER A 606 -13.28 5.75 1.12
CA SER A 606 -13.16 4.88 -0.05
C SER A 606 -14.53 4.43 -0.58
N GLN A 607 -15.41 4.00 0.33
CA GLN A 607 -16.70 3.37 0.01
C GLN A 607 -17.84 4.38 -0.20
N ASP A 608 -17.53 5.67 -0.35
CA ASP A 608 -18.52 6.71 -0.58
C ASP A 608 -19.20 6.51 -1.94
N ARG A 609 -20.56 6.44 -1.94
CA ARG A 609 -21.38 6.14 -3.13
C ARG A 609 -21.34 7.21 -4.24
N LEU A 610 -20.81 8.41 -3.97
CA LEU A 610 -20.60 9.41 -5.01
C LEU A 610 -19.52 8.96 -6.00
N GLY A 611 -18.62 8.07 -5.57
CA GLY A 611 -17.59 7.46 -6.40
C GLY A 611 -16.56 8.43 -6.96
N LYS A 612 -16.50 9.66 -6.45
CA LYS A 612 -15.48 10.62 -6.87
C LYS A 612 -14.12 10.27 -6.30
N THR A 613 -13.08 10.51 -7.06
CA THR A 613 -11.68 10.41 -6.63
C THR A 613 -11.20 11.73 -6.03
N ALA A 614 -10.23 11.68 -5.13
CA ALA A 614 -9.55 12.88 -4.64
C ALA A 614 -8.73 13.56 -5.76
N ARG A 615 -8.64 14.87 -5.67
CA ARG A 615 -7.75 15.70 -6.48
C ARG A 615 -6.68 16.32 -5.59
N ARG A 616 -5.45 16.38 -6.06
CA ARG A 616 -4.36 17.08 -5.40
C ARG A 616 -4.46 18.57 -5.74
N ILE A 617 -4.87 19.39 -4.77
CA ILE A 617 -5.09 20.83 -4.96
C ILE A 617 -3.86 21.67 -4.71
N ARG A 618 -2.89 21.14 -3.95
CA ARG A 618 -1.59 21.77 -3.70
C ARG A 618 -0.49 20.72 -3.67
N HIS A 619 0.64 21.03 -4.27
CA HIS A 619 1.87 20.27 -4.20
C HIS A 619 3.03 21.26 -4.25
N VAL A 620 3.70 21.43 -3.13
CA VAL A 620 4.85 22.32 -2.99
C VAL A 620 5.95 21.54 -2.28
N ASP A 621 7.07 21.35 -2.95
CA ASP A 621 8.20 20.55 -2.46
C ASP A 621 7.74 19.15 -2.00
N ALA A 622 7.91 18.81 -0.73
CA ALA A 622 7.48 17.55 -0.15
C ALA A 622 6.13 17.63 0.59
N GLU A 623 5.35 18.68 0.38
CA GLU A 623 4.02 18.88 0.98
C GLU A 623 2.93 18.76 -0.08
N SER A 624 1.84 18.07 0.23
CA SER A 624 0.66 18.09 -0.64
C SER A 624 -0.66 18.09 0.13
N VAL A 625 -1.67 18.72 -0.49
CA VAL A 625 -3.05 18.75 0.01
C VAL A 625 -3.96 18.13 -1.02
N TRP A 626 -4.76 17.15 -0.56
CA TRP A 626 -5.72 16.42 -1.37
C TRP A 626 -7.13 16.67 -0.85
N VAL A 627 -8.10 16.73 -1.75
CA VAL A 627 -9.52 16.91 -1.39
C VAL A 627 -10.40 15.96 -2.18
N ARG A 628 -11.41 15.40 -1.52
CA ARG A 628 -12.43 14.51 -2.10
C ARG A 628 -13.81 14.93 -1.65
N ASP A 629 -14.73 15.12 -2.61
CA ASP A 629 -16.15 15.35 -2.33
C ASP A 629 -16.80 14.04 -1.88
N LEU A 630 -17.64 14.11 -0.84
CA LEU A 630 -18.42 12.99 -0.32
C LEU A 630 -19.92 13.20 -0.53
N ALA A 631 -20.68 12.09 -0.62
CA ALA A 631 -22.12 12.09 -0.89
C ALA A 631 -22.96 12.87 0.14
N ASP A 632 -22.50 12.96 1.37
CA ASP A 632 -23.15 13.71 2.47
C ASP A 632 -22.71 15.17 2.53
N LYS A 633 -22.11 15.70 1.47
CA LYS A 633 -21.62 17.09 1.33
C LYS A 633 -20.45 17.45 2.25
N ARG A 634 -19.79 16.47 2.87
CA ARG A 634 -18.49 16.68 3.50
C ARG A 634 -17.39 16.70 2.44
N LEU A 635 -16.28 17.34 2.78
CA LEU A 635 -15.02 17.17 2.08
C LEU A 635 -14.10 16.29 2.94
N ALA A 636 -13.56 15.23 2.38
CA ALA A 636 -12.40 14.57 2.96
C ALA A 636 -11.15 15.31 2.48
N VAL A 637 -10.25 15.63 3.41
CA VAL A 637 -9.02 16.40 3.13
C VAL A 637 -7.84 15.67 3.74
N ALA A 638 -6.80 15.42 2.94
CA ALA A 638 -5.55 14.84 3.39
C ALA A 638 -4.43 15.87 3.30
N LEU A 639 -3.80 16.16 4.44
CA LEU A 639 -2.59 16.96 4.55
C LEU A 639 -1.42 15.99 4.62
N VAL A 640 -0.61 15.94 3.58
CA VAL A 640 0.44 14.93 3.41
C VAL A 640 1.80 15.57 3.59
N ASN A 641 2.54 15.08 4.57
CA ASN A 641 3.92 15.44 4.81
C ASN A 641 4.85 14.34 4.24
N ARG A 642 5.68 14.68 3.25
CA ARG A 642 6.72 13.79 2.70
C ARG A 642 8.13 14.18 3.15
N TYR A 643 8.25 15.19 4.02
CA TYR A 643 9.53 15.53 4.64
C TYR A 643 9.92 14.46 5.65
N PRO A 644 11.23 14.24 5.88
CA PRO A 644 11.73 13.32 6.91
C PRO A 644 11.67 13.94 8.33
N PHE A 645 10.89 15.00 8.52
CA PHE A 645 10.65 15.69 9.79
C PHE A 645 9.22 16.21 9.88
N ALA A 646 8.75 16.50 11.08
CA ALA A 646 7.39 17.03 11.29
C ALA A 646 7.23 18.42 10.68
N ARG A 647 6.06 18.69 10.08
CA ARG A 647 5.71 19.98 9.45
C ARG A 647 4.34 20.46 9.90
N GLU A 648 4.24 21.75 10.11
CA GLU A 648 2.95 22.41 10.24
C GLU A 648 2.38 22.65 8.84
N ILE A 649 1.27 21.97 8.51
CA ILE A 649 0.60 22.10 7.22
C ILE A 649 -0.73 22.80 7.42
N LYS A 650 -0.88 23.95 6.75
CA LYS A 650 -2.08 24.77 6.75
C LYS A 650 -2.86 24.55 5.46
N VAL A 651 -4.20 24.48 5.54
CA VAL A 651 -5.10 24.54 4.38
C VAL A 651 -6.16 25.61 4.65
N THR A 652 -6.40 26.50 3.68
CA THR A 652 -7.47 27.50 3.78
C THR A 652 -8.79 26.94 3.25
N PHE A 653 -9.91 27.39 3.80
CA PHE A 653 -11.22 26.96 3.31
C PHE A 653 -11.53 27.49 1.90
N ASP A 654 -10.89 28.59 1.50
CA ASP A 654 -10.94 29.08 0.12
C ASP A 654 -10.23 28.12 -0.87
N GLU A 655 -9.07 27.54 -0.50
CA GLU A 655 -8.41 26.48 -1.30
C GLU A 655 -9.31 25.24 -1.47
N LEU A 656 -10.15 24.94 -0.47
CA LEU A 656 -11.12 23.86 -0.54
C LEU A 656 -12.38 24.20 -1.33
N GLY A 657 -12.53 25.47 -1.78
CA GLY A 657 -13.73 25.96 -2.47
C GLY A 657 -14.95 26.16 -1.56
N LEU A 658 -14.70 26.34 -0.25
CA LEU A 658 -15.78 26.43 0.75
C LEU A 658 -16.23 27.88 1.03
N GLY A 659 -15.46 28.89 0.66
CA GLY A 659 -15.74 30.29 0.95
C GLY A 659 -15.61 30.67 2.45
N GLY A 660 -16.00 31.91 2.78
CA GLY A 660 -15.96 32.40 4.16
C GLY A 660 -17.02 31.72 5.04
N GLY A 661 -16.66 31.40 6.27
CA GLY A 661 -17.58 30.79 7.24
C GLY A 661 -16.85 29.96 8.29
N GLU A 662 -17.64 29.36 9.16
CA GLU A 662 -17.16 28.40 10.17
C GLU A 662 -17.45 26.96 9.70
N TYR A 663 -16.46 26.10 9.83
CA TYR A 663 -16.55 24.70 9.44
C TYR A 663 -16.12 23.79 10.58
N TYR A 664 -16.87 22.70 10.76
CA TYR A 664 -16.48 21.63 11.68
C TYR A 664 -15.41 20.76 11.04
N VAL A 665 -14.37 20.49 11.80
CA VAL A 665 -13.27 19.59 11.41
C VAL A 665 -13.32 18.33 12.28
N ARG A 666 -13.19 17.17 11.62
CA ARG A 666 -13.14 15.85 12.27
C ARG A 666 -11.93 15.07 11.82
N ASP A 667 -11.10 14.63 12.76
CA ASP A 667 -10.02 13.66 12.50
C ASP A 667 -10.65 12.29 12.25
N LEU A 668 -10.43 11.74 11.05
CA LEU A 668 -11.04 10.47 10.66
C LEU A 668 -10.31 9.26 11.26
N TRP A 669 -9.00 9.36 11.47
CA TRP A 669 -8.26 8.28 12.12
C TRP A 669 -8.59 8.16 13.60
N ARG A 670 -8.66 9.27 14.32
CA ARG A 670 -9.03 9.31 15.74
C ARG A 670 -10.54 9.28 15.98
N GLN A 671 -11.33 9.38 14.90
CA GLN A 671 -12.79 9.51 14.98
C GLN A 671 -13.24 10.57 15.98
N ALA A 672 -12.50 11.67 16.04
CA ALA A 672 -12.68 12.76 17.01
C ALA A 672 -12.96 14.09 16.33
N CYS A 673 -13.85 14.90 16.93
CA CYS A 673 -14.07 16.26 16.47
C CYS A 673 -12.98 17.19 17.01
N GLU A 674 -12.46 18.03 16.13
CA GLU A 674 -11.46 19.06 16.46
C GLU A 674 -12.07 20.46 16.56
N GLY A 675 -13.41 20.54 16.59
CA GLY A 675 -14.14 21.78 16.80
C GLY A 675 -14.44 22.54 15.51
N LYS A 676 -14.76 23.83 15.68
CA LYS A 676 -15.03 24.78 14.61
C LYS A 676 -13.79 25.60 14.28
N HIS A 677 -13.56 25.81 13.00
CA HIS A 677 -12.47 26.62 12.49
C HIS A 677 -13.01 27.64 11.49
N SER A 678 -12.39 28.83 11.46
CA SER A 678 -12.71 29.90 10.52
C SER A 678 -11.54 30.22 9.63
N GLY A 679 -11.77 30.35 8.33
CA GLY A 679 -10.78 30.73 7.32
C GLY A 679 -9.77 29.64 6.97
N PHE A 680 -9.27 28.86 7.94
CA PHE A 680 -8.27 27.81 7.69
C PHE A 680 -8.29 26.73 8.79
N TYR A 681 -7.63 25.61 8.47
CA TYR A 681 -7.22 24.58 9.40
C TYR A 681 -5.69 24.37 9.32
N VAL A 682 -5.07 24.08 10.45
CA VAL A 682 -3.63 23.80 10.53
C VAL A 682 -3.39 22.60 11.43
N ALA A 683 -2.43 21.76 11.07
CA ALA A 683 -2.00 20.63 11.88
C ALA A 683 -0.48 20.40 11.76
N THR A 684 0.15 20.03 12.86
CA THR A 684 1.50 19.44 12.83
C THR A 684 1.37 18.00 12.35
N VAL A 685 1.99 17.68 11.22
CA VAL A 685 1.97 16.36 10.59
C VAL A 685 3.35 15.72 10.76
N PRO A 686 3.46 14.55 11.40
CA PRO A 686 4.75 13.86 11.59
C PRO A 686 5.43 13.52 10.26
N PRO A 687 6.73 13.14 10.29
CA PRO A 687 7.47 12.74 9.09
C PRO A 687 6.74 11.61 8.34
N HIS A 688 6.67 11.74 7.02
CA HIS A 688 6.01 10.80 6.08
C HIS A 688 4.53 10.48 6.40
N ALA A 689 3.91 11.24 7.30
CA ALA A 689 2.52 11.01 7.74
C ALA A 689 1.49 11.77 6.92
N THR A 690 0.24 11.38 7.12
CA THR A 690 -0.93 12.07 6.57
C THR A 690 -1.93 12.37 7.68
N LYS A 691 -2.30 13.63 7.82
CA LYS A 691 -3.47 14.05 8.60
C LYS A 691 -4.70 13.97 7.71
N LEU A 692 -5.60 13.04 8.00
CA LEU A 692 -6.84 12.85 7.25
C LEU A 692 -8.03 13.38 8.05
N ILE A 693 -8.72 14.39 7.51
CA ILE A 693 -9.85 15.05 8.15
C ILE A 693 -11.09 15.08 7.26
N ALA A 694 -12.24 15.25 7.88
CA ALA A 694 -13.48 15.63 7.19
C ALA A 694 -13.89 17.06 7.59
N VAL A 695 -14.29 17.87 6.59
CA VAL A 695 -14.73 19.25 6.78
C VAL A 695 -16.19 19.38 6.38
N LYS A 696 -17.00 20.05 7.18
CA LYS A 696 -18.44 20.26 6.96
C LYS A 696 -18.92 21.60 7.49
N SER A 697 -19.85 22.25 6.76
CA SER A 697 -20.47 23.53 7.15
C SER A 697 -21.50 23.46 8.26
N VAL A 698 -22.03 22.28 8.56
CA VAL A 698 -23.08 22.06 9.60
C VAL A 698 -22.54 21.11 10.64
N ALA A 699 -22.96 21.30 11.91
CA ALA A 699 -22.59 20.40 13.02
C ALA A 699 -22.72 18.93 12.61
N CYS A 700 -21.66 18.18 12.82
CA CYS A 700 -21.71 16.74 12.66
C CYS A 700 -22.44 16.17 13.91
N PRO A 701 -23.50 15.35 13.77
CA PRO A 701 -24.15 14.73 14.93
C PRO A 701 -23.21 13.93 15.84
N LYS A 702 -22.02 13.59 15.33
CA LYS A 702 -20.95 12.96 16.10
C LYS A 702 -20.00 13.98 16.77
N CYS A 703 -20.22 15.28 16.55
CA CYS A 703 -19.49 16.38 17.20
C CYS A 703 -20.31 17.07 18.29
N GLU A 704 -21.58 16.70 18.43
CA GLU A 704 -22.46 17.01 19.54
C GLU A 704 -22.49 15.83 20.53
#